data_98bede0d0f96cdf1b4423b8c91fc9aa9
#
_entry.id   98bede0d0f96cdf1b4423b8c91fc9aa9
#
_cell.length_a   1.000
_cell.length_b   1.000
_cell.length_c   1.000
_cell.angle_alpha   90.00
_cell.angle_beta   90.00
_cell.angle_gamma   90.00
#
_symmetry.space_group_name_H-M   'P 1'
#
loop_
_entity.id
_entity.type
_entity.pdbx_description
1 polymer ?
#
loop_
_entity_poly.entity_id
_entity_poly.type
_entity_poly.pdbx_seq_one_letter_code
_entity_poly.pdbx_strand_id
1 'polypeptide(L)'
;MFQEGKNLPKPGVDSVKTDFASKIQEKANIQEVKKIASKVKNSVNTGKQFLNQPLVPTQPSIVQEKVWAKQPTSKIFNAQAIPESDIVGINRVVRLDIHVEGKPIKYFKHFKLSQSAVKHHEFDLILAHDTLGDAENHNLEEAQNFLGKRITVVFKYKDVDSGPERNFVGVITEVGFSQEKGSLGNLVLSGYSPTILLDAAPHIQSFGGAQPISLNSIANDIIKEGLGLGKYDFRVDARHGNVPYSSQYEETHYNYLARIAEAYGEQFFYDGEVLHFGQLPPQEKPVKLTYGSNLSDVKIKMKAQHVNPSFYGYNSSKNEKFKGGDAKINHTSDIAKRAYEISERTFQTPSLRVAPIKASSFMDIDASQKGTAGSKAAEVFITSGNTTVPFLYPGCIADIEMRKTDSNETSYFTKLMLIEVTHEVDARGYYDGSFQAIASDTGFIPRPEFNTPVAEPQFGKIISNTDPQNQGRVQVQLDWQGGQDTTEFIRVMSPDAGSSDKVGKNRGFMSIPEVGDQVIVNFVHNHPDRPFVMGGMYHGGIGAGGGTGNNIMSFSGRSGAELKYDNGAGSMNLKDQGGANMHFDGAGNATTNVNTNHITNAGNTTVINVGATKKQPAQSIIKADSKGNVTIDAKTSITFLVGGNQIKISKEGVITIASQGKVESTAENGEIIVKSLTSDVTIESAAAKASIKGATETNLGGGATTNTTGGTVNINEL
;
A
#
# COMPACT_ATOMS: atom_id res chain seq x y z
N MET A 1 -11.79 -8.76 61.91
CA MET A 1 -12.78 -9.73 62.45
C MET A 1 -12.93 -10.82 61.42
N PHE A 2 -12.39 -11.97 61.79
CA PHE A 2 -12.71 -13.34 61.47
C PHE A 2 -12.78 -13.75 59.99
N GLN A 3 -11.93 -14.59 59.57
CA GLN A 3 -11.45 -15.96 59.84
C GLN A 3 -11.96 -16.92 58.77
N GLU A 4 -10.94 -17.60 58.16
CA GLU A 4 -10.81 -19.04 57.94
C GLU A 4 -11.93 -19.72 57.09
N GLY A 5 -11.64 -20.35 55.99
CA GLY A 5 -10.72 -21.47 55.83
C GLY A 5 -11.53 -22.72 55.61
N LYS A 6 -11.38 -23.39 54.49
CA LYS A 6 -11.47 -24.87 54.44
C LYS A 6 -10.92 -25.43 53.14
N ASN A 7 -9.88 -26.23 53.31
CA ASN A 7 -9.32 -27.18 52.36
C ASN A 7 -10.36 -28.18 51.87
N LEU A 8 -10.36 -28.46 50.56
CA LEU A 8 -10.92 -29.68 49.99
C LEU A 8 -9.83 -30.42 49.20
N PRO A 9 -9.79 -31.74 49.24
CA PRO A 9 -8.63 -32.54 48.86
C PRO A 9 -8.53 -32.74 47.35
N LYS A 10 -7.29 -32.83 46.87
CA LYS A 10 -6.94 -33.26 45.51
C LYS A 10 -7.29 -34.75 45.33
N PRO A 11 -8.00 -35.15 44.28
CA PRO A 11 -8.01 -36.56 43.86
C PRO A 11 -6.73 -36.84 43.05
N GLY A 12 -6.08 -37.92 43.39
CA GLY A 12 -4.91 -38.46 42.73
C GLY A 12 -5.19 -38.83 41.28
N VAL A 13 -4.30 -38.41 40.45
CA VAL A 13 -4.22 -38.84 39.04
C VAL A 13 -2.89 -39.61 38.92
N ASP A 14 -2.96 -40.88 39.16
CA ASP A 14 -1.97 -41.84 38.69
C ASP A 14 -2.65 -43.16 38.43
N SER A 15 -2.58 -43.64 37.22
CA SER A 15 -2.70 -45.00 36.72
C SER A 15 -3.58 -45.27 35.45
N VAL A 16 -3.90 -44.25 34.65
CA VAL A 16 -4.56 -44.51 33.34
C VAL A 16 -3.90 -43.86 32.15
N LYS A 17 -2.69 -43.33 32.30
CA LYS A 17 -1.96 -42.62 31.19
C LYS A 17 -0.89 -43.45 30.47
N THR A 18 -0.66 -44.69 30.83
CA THR A 18 0.46 -45.45 30.21
C THR A 18 0.06 -46.48 29.16
N ASP A 19 -1.23 -46.76 28.98
CA ASP A 19 -1.65 -47.81 28.01
C ASP A 19 -2.32 -47.25 26.73
N PHE A 20 -2.63 -45.98 26.66
CA PHE A 20 -3.23 -45.36 25.47
C PHE A 20 -2.19 -44.61 24.58
N ALA A 21 -1.09 -44.17 25.17
CA ALA A 21 -0.03 -43.47 24.44
C ALA A 21 0.90 -44.42 23.67
N SER A 22 1.08 -45.67 24.15
CA SER A 22 1.92 -46.65 23.47
C SER A 22 1.29 -47.31 22.25
N LYS A 23 -0.05 -47.40 22.21
CA LYS A 23 -0.77 -47.94 21.05
C LYS A 23 -1.13 -46.94 19.95
N ILE A 24 -1.00 -45.65 20.22
CA ILE A 24 -1.14 -44.59 19.19
C ILE A 24 0.19 -44.27 18.54
N GLN A 25 1.33 -44.50 19.19
CA GLN A 25 2.66 -44.24 18.63
C GLN A 25 3.16 -45.30 17.66
N GLU A 26 2.60 -46.50 17.65
CA GLU A 26 3.08 -47.59 16.77
C GLU A 26 2.25 -47.79 15.47
N LYS A 27 1.12 -47.07 15.30
CA LYS A 27 0.36 -47.06 14.04
C LYS A 27 0.17 -45.69 13.39
N ALA A 28 0.76 -44.61 13.93
CA ALA A 28 0.89 -43.34 13.25
C ALA A 28 2.05 -43.41 12.23
N ASN A 29 1.91 -44.31 11.35
CA ASN A 29 2.03 -44.05 9.93
C ASN A 29 3.35 -43.51 9.42
N ILE A 30 4.28 -44.40 9.27
CA ILE A 30 5.44 -44.27 8.36
C ILE A 30 4.98 -43.81 6.94
N GLN A 31 3.72 -44.04 6.53
CA GLN A 31 3.17 -43.55 5.29
C GLN A 31 2.75 -42.09 5.32
N GLU A 32 2.19 -41.58 6.42
CA GLU A 32 1.88 -40.15 6.54
C GLU A 32 3.12 -39.28 6.73
N VAL A 33 4.09 -39.75 7.51
CA VAL A 33 5.39 -39.10 7.66
C VAL A 33 6.15 -39.11 6.30
N LYS A 34 6.07 -40.18 5.51
CA LYS A 34 6.62 -40.20 4.15
C LYS A 34 5.86 -39.28 3.21
N LYS A 35 4.54 -39.12 3.37
CA LYS A 35 3.71 -38.21 2.58
C LYS A 35 3.96 -36.75 2.93
N ILE A 36 4.21 -36.44 4.20
CA ILE A 36 4.60 -35.11 4.68
C ILE A 36 6.05 -34.83 4.27
N ALA A 37 6.96 -35.79 4.42
CA ALA A 37 8.35 -35.65 3.97
C ALA A 37 8.48 -35.49 2.44
N SER A 38 7.62 -36.15 1.65
CA SER A 38 7.57 -35.95 0.20
C SER A 38 6.97 -34.58 -0.18
N LYS A 39 5.96 -34.10 0.55
CA LYS A 39 5.42 -32.75 0.37
C LYS A 39 6.44 -31.67 0.73
N VAL A 40 7.16 -31.84 1.86
CA VAL A 40 8.24 -30.92 2.26
C VAL A 40 9.41 -30.98 1.27
N LYS A 41 9.77 -32.16 0.78
CA LYS A 41 10.84 -32.32 -0.22
C LYS A 41 10.46 -31.72 -1.58
N ASN A 42 9.20 -31.81 -1.97
CA ASN A 42 8.68 -31.15 -3.17
C ASN A 42 8.61 -29.62 -2.98
N SER A 43 8.21 -29.13 -1.82
CA SER A 43 8.23 -27.69 -1.51
C SER A 43 9.66 -27.13 -1.46
N VAL A 44 10.63 -27.89 -0.93
CA VAL A 44 12.05 -27.49 -0.92
C VAL A 44 12.66 -27.55 -2.31
N ASN A 45 12.27 -28.52 -3.15
CA ASN A 45 12.72 -28.57 -4.54
C ASN A 45 12.07 -27.48 -5.41
N THR A 46 10.81 -27.14 -5.18
CA THR A 46 10.15 -26.00 -5.83
C THR A 46 10.82 -24.69 -5.38
N GLY A 47 11.14 -24.54 -4.09
CA GLY A 47 11.90 -23.39 -3.58
C GLY A 47 13.30 -23.27 -4.16
N LYS A 48 14.00 -24.41 -4.40
CA LYS A 48 15.33 -24.41 -5.06
C LYS A 48 15.26 -24.12 -6.55
N GLN A 49 14.18 -24.46 -7.23
CA GLN A 49 13.96 -24.06 -8.63
C GLN A 49 13.68 -22.57 -8.77
N PHE A 50 13.00 -21.94 -7.77
CA PHE A 50 12.80 -20.48 -7.75
C PHE A 50 14.09 -19.71 -7.44
N LEU A 51 15.03 -20.28 -6.69
CA LEU A 51 16.29 -19.63 -6.34
C LEU A 51 17.35 -19.66 -7.47
N ASN A 52 17.18 -20.49 -8.49
CA ASN A 52 18.10 -20.64 -9.62
C ASN A 52 17.59 -20.06 -10.94
N GLN A 53 16.44 -19.38 -10.96
CA GLN A 53 16.05 -18.61 -12.13
C GLN A 53 16.73 -17.24 -12.08
N PRO A 54 17.40 -16.81 -13.16
CA PRO A 54 17.91 -15.44 -13.22
C PRO A 54 16.71 -14.48 -13.08
N LEU A 55 16.82 -13.52 -12.16
CA LEU A 55 15.91 -12.40 -12.02
C LEU A 55 15.97 -11.50 -13.27
N VAL A 56 15.53 -11.99 -14.39
CA VAL A 56 15.12 -11.15 -15.50
C VAL A 56 13.70 -10.74 -15.16
N PRO A 57 13.38 -9.45 -15.03
CA PRO A 57 12.00 -9.00 -14.95
C PRO A 57 11.35 -9.38 -16.29
N THR A 58 10.70 -10.52 -16.36
CA THR A 58 9.70 -10.75 -17.40
C THR A 58 8.67 -9.66 -17.20
N GLN A 59 8.63 -8.70 -18.13
CA GLN A 59 7.47 -7.81 -18.22
C GLN A 59 6.26 -8.74 -18.23
N PRO A 60 5.31 -8.57 -17.28
CA PRO A 60 4.10 -9.36 -17.33
C PRO A 60 3.48 -9.13 -18.70
N SER A 61 3.25 -10.18 -19.44
CA SER A 61 2.47 -10.09 -20.66
C SER A 61 1.12 -9.53 -20.26
N ILE A 62 0.78 -8.34 -20.75
CA ILE A 62 -0.51 -7.70 -20.52
C ILE A 62 -1.53 -8.48 -21.36
N VAL A 63 -1.82 -9.69 -20.96
CA VAL A 63 -2.96 -10.44 -21.49
C VAL A 63 -4.12 -10.09 -20.59
N GLN A 64 -5.07 -9.31 -21.12
CA GLN A 64 -6.32 -9.05 -20.43
C GLN A 64 -7.08 -10.39 -20.28
N GLU A 65 -7.21 -10.83 -19.06
CA GLU A 65 -8.01 -11.99 -18.73
C GLU A 65 -9.48 -11.63 -18.73
N LYS A 66 -10.30 -12.37 -19.51
CA LYS A 66 -11.76 -12.25 -19.51
C LYS A 66 -12.34 -13.30 -18.59
N VAL A 67 -13.13 -12.87 -17.62
CA VAL A 67 -13.75 -13.76 -16.64
C VAL A 67 -15.26 -13.73 -16.78
N TRP A 68 -15.86 -14.91 -16.93
CA TRP A 68 -17.29 -15.10 -17.08
C TRP A 68 -17.76 -16.19 -16.12
N ALA A 69 -18.78 -15.89 -15.29
CA ALA A 69 -19.39 -16.94 -14.47
C ALA A 69 -20.17 -17.93 -15.34
N LYS A 70 -20.86 -17.40 -16.34
CA LYS A 70 -21.68 -18.15 -17.29
C LYS A 70 -21.97 -17.29 -18.52
N GLN A 71 -22.08 -17.89 -19.66
CA GLN A 71 -22.56 -17.21 -20.86
C GLN A 71 -24.01 -16.76 -20.65
N PRO A 72 -24.38 -15.52 -21.03
CA PRO A 72 -25.77 -15.09 -20.98
C PRO A 72 -26.69 -16.05 -21.74
N THR A 73 -27.79 -16.43 -21.11
CA THR A 73 -28.72 -17.43 -21.66
C THR A 73 -30.03 -16.84 -22.16
N SER A 74 -30.22 -15.51 -22.08
CA SER A 74 -31.40 -14.86 -22.63
C SER A 74 -31.53 -15.12 -24.12
N LYS A 75 -32.70 -15.51 -24.55
CA LYS A 75 -32.98 -15.71 -25.99
C LYS A 75 -32.81 -14.44 -26.81
N ILE A 76 -32.90 -13.26 -26.19
CA ILE A 76 -32.64 -11.99 -26.88
C ILE A 76 -31.16 -11.88 -27.28
N PHE A 77 -30.22 -12.36 -26.47
CA PHE A 77 -28.80 -12.39 -26.83
C PHE A 77 -28.47 -13.37 -27.95
N ASN A 78 -29.29 -14.40 -28.16
CA ASN A 78 -29.12 -15.41 -29.18
C ASN A 78 -30.20 -15.37 -30.27
N ALA A 79 -31.00 -14.32 -30.33
CA ALA A 79 -32.16 -14.26 -31.21
C ALA A 79 -31.76 -14.39 -32.69
N GLN A 80 -32.11 -15.50 -33.30
CA GLN A 80 -32.31 -15.54 -34.74
C GLN A 80 -33.32 -14.44 -35.08
N ALA A 81 -33.13 -13.76 -36.21
CA ALA A 81 -33.95 -12.63 -36.62
C ALA A 81 -35.44 -12.98 -36.53
N ILE A 82 -36.09 -12.56 -35.44
CA ILE A 82 -37.54 -12.57 -35.35
C ILE A 82 -38.02 -11.47 -36.28
N PRO A 83 -39.00 -11.76 -37.18
CA PRO A 83 -39.56 -10.73 -38.05
C PRO A 83 -40.00 -9.53 -37.22
N GLU A 84 -39.67 -8.32 -37.65
CA GLU A 84 -40.04 -7.07 -36.97
C GLU A 84 -41.54 -6.99 -36.63
N SER A 85 -42.40 -7.59 -37.48
CA SER A 85 -43.84 -7.72 -37.26
C SER A 85 -44.26 -8.45 -35.98
N ASP A 86 -43.39 -9.34 -35.45
CA ASP A 86 -43.72 -10.14 -34.26
C ASP A 86 -43.36 -9.44 -32.94
N ILE A 87 -42.49 -8.45 -33.01
CA ILE A 87 -42.08 -7.63 -31.86
C ILE A 87 -42.96 -6.38 -31.74
N VAL A 88 -43.42 -5.84 -32.85
CA VAL A 88 -44.19 -4.60 -32.92
C VAL A 88 -45.67 -4.89 -32.97
N GLY A 89 -46.33 -4.89 -31.81
CA GLY A 89 -47.77 -5.05 -31.68
C GLY A 89 -48.37 -3.99 -30.78
N ILE A 90 -49.51 -3.44 -31.20
CA ILE A 90 -50.31 -2.57 -30.34
C ILE A 90 -51.04 -3.44 -29.32
N ASN A 91 -50.83 -3.16 -28.01
CA ASN A 91 -51.55 -3.78 -26.89
C ASN A 91 -51.50 -5.33 -26.85
N ARG A 92 -50.36 -5.93 -27.12
CA ARG A 92 -50.20 -7.38 -26.88
C ARG A 92 -50.24 -7.70 -25.39
N VAL A 93 -50.86 -8.81 -25.06
CA VAL A 93 -50.92 -9.31 -23.70
C VAL A 93 -49.54 -9.87 -23.29
N VAL A 94 -49.00 -9.36 -22.22
CA VAL A 94 -47.75 -9.87 -21.63
C VAL A 94 -48.02 -11.00 -20.66
N ARG A 95 -47.24 -12.06 -20.74
CA ARG A 95 -47.23 -13.15 -19.78
C ARG A 95 -45.93 -13.12 -19.00
N LEU A 96 -46.03 -13.20 -17.69
CA LEU A 96 -44.86 -13.43 -16.80
C LEU A 96 -44.84 -14.89 -16.38
N ASP A 97 -43.72 -15.58 -16.57
CA ASP A 97 -43.45 -16.85 -15.93
C ASP A 97 -42.51 -16.57 -14.74
N ILE A 98 -43.05 -16.68 -13.52
CA ILE A 98 -42.35 -16.31 -12.28
C ILE A 98 -41.93 -17.59 -11.58
N HIS A 99 -40.65 -17.68 -11.22
CA HIS A 99 -40.10 -18.84 -10.51
C HIS A 99 -39.28 -18.36 -9.28
N VAL A 100 -39.47 -19.04 -8.15
CA VAL A 100 -38.64 -18.86 -6.95
C VAL A 100 -37.92 -20.18 -6.67
N GLU A 101 -36.58 -20.15 -6.72
CA GLU A 101 -35.72 -21.36 -6.64
C GLU A 101 -36.21 -22.48 -7.59
N GLY A 102 -36.64 -22.10 -8.81
CA GLY A 102 -37.14 -23.02 -9.83
C GLY A 102 -38.59 -23.47 -9.64
N LYS A 103 -39.27 -23.11 -8.56
CA LYS A 103 -40.70 -23.40 -8.33
C LYS A 103 -41.56 -22.32 -8.94
N PRO A 104 -42.52 -22.64 -9.83
CA PRO A 104 -43.36 -21.65 -10.48
C PRO A 104 -44.39 -21.05 -9.51
N ILE A 105 -44.59 -19.75 -9.56
CA ILE A 105 -45.72 -19.04 -8.98
C ILE A 105 -46.78 -18.90 -10.06
N LYS A 106 -47.88 -19.61 -9.90
CA LYS A 106 -48.91 -19.71 -10.96
C LYS A 106 -49.78 -18.46 -11.12
N TYR A 107 -50.05 -17.75 -10.03
CA TYR A 107 -50.98 -16.63 -9.98
C TYR A 107 -50.37 -15.46 -9.23
N PHE A 108 -50.46 -14.26 -9.80
CA PHE A 108 -50.07 -13.00 -9.16
C PHE A 108 -51.14 -11.94 -9.45
N LYS A 109 -51.18 -10.89 -8.65
CA LYS A 109 -52.09 -9.74 -8.88
C LYS A 109 -51.40 -8.63 -9.64
N HIS A 110 -50.17 -8.30 -9.23
CA HIS A 110 -49.41 -7.23 -9.79
C HIS A 110 -47.92 -7.50 -9.65
N PHE A 111 -47.16 -7.12 -10.65
CA PHE A 111 -45.70 -7.16 -10.63
C PHE A 111 -45.18 -5.82 -11.12
N LYS A 112 -44.27 -5.23 -10.33
CA LYS A 112 -43.55 -4.01 -10.69
C LYS A 112 -42.06 -4.28 -10.61
N LEU A 113 -41.32 -3.80 -11.60
CA LEU A 113 -39.88 -3.90 -11.66
C LEU A 113 -39.31 -2.57 -12.13
N SER A 114 -38.43 -1.98 -11.32
CA SER A 114 -37.65 -0.77 -11.67
C SER A 114 -36.20 -1.17 -11.85
N GLN A 115 -35.69 -0.98 -13.05
CA GLN A 115 -34.31 -1.31 -13.42
C GLN A 115 -33.50 -0.03 -13.68
N SER A 116 -32.26 0.02 -13.23
CA SER A 116 -31.37 1.16 -13.45
C SER A 116 -29.93 0.72 -13.66
N ALA A 117 -29.22 1.33 -14.61
CA ALA A 117 -27.80 1.11 -14.82
C ALA A 117 -26.92 1.64 -13.67
N VAL A 118 -27.47 2.50 -12.78
CA VAL A 118 -26.71 3.21 -11.75
C VAL A 118 -27.14 2.85 -10.32
N LYS A 119 -28.19 2.02 -10.17
CA LYS A 119 -28.73 1.61 -8.86
C LYS A 119 -29.08 0.12 -8.89
N HIS A 120 -29.32 -0.43 -7.71
CA HIS A 120 -29.94 -1.76 -7.61
C HIS A 120 -31.31 -1.71 -8.29
N HIS A 121 -31.65 -2.79 -8.99
CA HIS A 121 -33.02 -2.96 -9.47
C HIS A 121 -33.92 -3.31 -8.31
N GLU A 122 -35.13 -2.81 -8.32
CA GLU A 122 -36.14 -3.04 -7.28
C GLU A 122 -37.37 -3.71 -7.89
N PHE A 123 -37.95 -4.67 -7.20
CA PHE A 123 -39.19 -5.30 -7.64
C PHE A 123 -40.16 -5.51 -6.48
N ASP A 124 -41.46 -5.46 -6.83
CA ASP A 124 -42.57 -5.80 -5.99
C ASP A 124 -43.47 -6.81 -6.70
N LEU A 125 -43.75 -7.93 -6.05
CA LEU A 125 -44.65 -8.97 -6.51
C LEU A 125 -45.80 -9.12 -5.52
N ILE A 126 -47.00 -8.81 -5.95
CA ILE A 126 -48.20 -8.90 -5.15
C ILE A 126 -48.98 -10.18 -5.52
N LEU A 127 -49.15 -11.05 -4.53
CA LEU A 127 -49.89 -12.28 -4.65
C LEU A 127 -51.23 -12.19 -3.91
N ALA A 128 -52.23 -12.98 -4.33
CA ALA A 128 -53.44 -13.13 -3.54
C ALA A 128 -53.13 -13.90 -2.25
N HIS A 129 -53.94 -13.68 -1.21
CA HIS A 129 -53.79 -14.28 0.11
C HIS A 129 -53.79 -15.82 0.09
N ASP A 130 -54.42 -16.44 -0.89
CA ASP A 130 -54.60 -17.89 -1.07
C ASP A 130 -53.63 -18.50 -2.11
N THR A 131 -52.70 -17.74 -2.65
CA THR A 131 -51.84 -18.19 -3.79
C THR A 131 -50.87 -19.31 -3.36
N LEU A 132 -50.47 -19.35 -2.09
CA LEU A 132 -49.44 -20.28 -1.58
C LEU A 132 -50.05 -21.51 -0.85
N GLY A 133 -51.37 -21.61 -0.72
CA GLY A 133 -52.07 -22.71 -0.03
C GLY A 133 -53.30 -22.26 0.71
N ASP A 134 -53.73 -23.02 1.72
CA ASP A 134 -54.87 -22.67 2.55
C ASP A 134 -54.63 -21.37 3.31
N ALA A 135 -55.69 -20.56 3.45
CA ALA A 135 -55.60 -19.19 3.96
C ALA A 135 -55.41 -19.09 5.49
N GLU A 136 -55.10 -20.18 6.16
CA GLU A 136 -54.75 -20.19 7.58
C GLU A 136 -53.47 -19.38 7.81
N ASN A 137 -53.41 -18.60 8.89
CA ASN A 137 -52.27 -17.71 9.23
C ASN A 137 -51.82 -16.71 8.13
N HIS A 138 -52.72 -16.38 7.19
CA HIS A 138 -52.45 -15.44 6.11
C HIS A 138 -51.29 -15.87 5.19
N ASN A 139 -50.90 -17.13 5.16
CA ASN A 139 -49.79 -17.70 4.40
C ASN A 139 -48.44 -17.02 4.66
N LEU A 140 -48.26 -16.36 5.81
CA LEU A 140 -47.01 -15.71 6.18
C LEU A 140 -45.89 -16.71 6.48
N GLU A 141 -46.21 -17.87 7.06
CA GLU A 141 -45.22 -18.91 7.34
C GLU A 141 -44.61 -19.47 6.04
N GLU A 142 -45.47 -19.76 5.05
CA GLU A 142 -45.03 -20.22 3.74
C GLU A 142 -44.26 -19.10 3.00
N ALA A 143 -44.74 -17.87 3.13
CA ALA A 143 -44.11 -16.71 2.50
C ALA A 143 -42.71 -16.40 3.06
N GLN A 144 -42.47 -16.61 4.37
CA GLN A 144 -41.15 -16.48 4.99
C GLN A 144 -40.09 -17.37 4.32
N ASN A 145 -40.50 -18.55 3.82
CA ASN A 145 -39.59 -19.44 3.09
C ASN A 145 -39.03 -18.82 1.78
N PHE A 146 -39.59 -17.72 1.32
CA PHE A 146 -39.08 -16.99 0.14
C PHE A 146 -38.00 -15.97 0.48
N LEU A 147 -37.82 -15.58 1.74
CA LEU A 147 -36.76 -14.65 2.15
C LEU A 147 -35.38 -15.19 1.76
N GLY A 148 -34.57 -14.33 1.15
CA GLY A 148 -33.25 -14.68 0.67
C GLY A 148 -33.20 -15.57 -0.58
N LYS A 149 -34.37 -15.92 -1.15
CA LYS A 149 -34.43 -16.78 -2.32
C LYS A 149 -34.27 -16.02 -3.63
N ARG A 150 -33.69 -16.72 -4.62
CA ARG A 150 -33.62 -16.24 -5.99
C ARG A 150 -34.98 -16.26 -6.64
N ILE A 151 -35.38 -15.13 -7.22
CA ILE A 151 -36.54 -15.04 -8.10
C ILE A 151 -36.06 -14.88 -9.54
N THR A 152 -36.76 -15.54 -10.46
CA THR A 152 -36.59 -15.37 -11.92
C THR A 152 -37.94 -15.04 -12.53
N VAL A 153 -37.99 -13.93 -13.26
CA VAL A 153 -39.20 -13.48 -13.95
C VAL A 153 -38.91 -13.44 -15.44
N VAL A 154 -39.68 -14.20 -16.22
CA VAL A 154 -39.54 -14.25 -17.68
C VAL A 154 -40.66 -13.46 -18.31
N PHE A 155 -40.32 -12.39 -18.99
CA PHE A 155 -41.26 -11.58 -19.79
C PHE A 155 -41.40 -12.19 -21.17
N LYS A 156 -42.63 -12.38 -21.63
CA LYS A 156 -42.94 -12.84 -22.97
C LYS A 156 -44.34 -12.41 -23.39
N TYR A 157 -44.63 -12.43 -24.69
CA TYR A 157 -45.98 -12.26 -25.16
C TYR A 157 -46.76 -13.55 -25.02
N LYS A 158 -48.03 -13.41 -24.64
CA LYS A 158 -48.91 -14.57 -24.39
C LYS A 158 -49.31 -15.30 -25.68
N ASP A 159 -49.41 -14.56 -26.78
CA ASP A 159 -49.93 -14.98 -28.09
C ASP A 159 -48.82 -15.36 -29.08
N VAL A 160 -47.55 -15.39 -28.64
CA VAL A 160 -46.39 -15.70 -29.50
C VAL A 160 -45.54 -16.80 -28.86
N ASP A 161 -45.73 -18.05 -29.28
CA ASP A 161 -45.06 -19.20 -28.68
C ASP A 161 -43.51 -19.21 -28.89
N SER A 162 -43.01 -18.64 -29.96
CA SER A 162 -41.58 -18.57 -30.30
C SER A 162 -41.05 -17.13 -30.30
N GLY A 163 -41.74 -16.23 -29.63
CA GLY A 163 -41.34 -14.83 -29.51
C GLY A 163 -40.11 -14.59 -28.63
N PRO A 164 -39.66 -13.33 -28.60
CA PRO A 164 -38.57 -12.95 -27.71
C PRO A 164 -38.96 -13.15 -26.25
N GLU A 165 -37.98 -13.52 -25.43
CA GLU A 165 -38.11 -13.61 -23.99
C GLU A 165 -37.00 -12.82 -23.33
N ARG A 166 -37.32 -12.11 -22.23
CA ARG A 166 -36.34 -11.44 -21.41
C ARG A 166 -36.46 -11.89 -19.96
N ASN A 167 -35.34 -12.27 -19.36
CA ASN A 167 -35.28 -12.66 -17.98
C ASN A 167 -34.92 -11.45 -17.09
N PHE A 168 -35.52 -11.43 -15.91
CA PHE A 168 -35.03 -10.69 -14.76
C PHE A 168 -34.71 -11.67 -13.64
N VAL A 169 -33.55 -11.50 -13.01
CA VAL A 169 -33.13 -12.26 -11.86
C VAL A 169 -32.96 -11.33 -10.67
N GLY A 170 -33.58 -11.68 -9.55
CA GLY A 170 -33.54 -10.91 -8.30
C GLY A 170 -33.39 -11.77 -7.06
N VAL A 171 -33.33 -11.12 -5.91
CA VAL A 171 -33.32 -11.70 -4.55
C VAL A 171 -34.49 -11.12 -3.78
N ILE A 172 -35.30 -11.97 -3.17
CA ILE A 172 -36.40 -11.56 -2.29
C ILE A 172 -35.79 -11.18 -0.94
N THR A 173 -35.90 -9.91 -0.58
CA THR A 173 -35.32 -9.38 0.67
C THR A 173 -36.38 -9.04 1.71
N GLU A 174 -37.65 -8.93 1.28
CA GLU A 174 -38.74 -8.58 2.13
C GLU A 174 -40.00 -9.39 1.78
N VAL A 175 -40.71 -9.83 2.81
CA VAL A 175 -41.99 -10.51 2.70
C VAL A 175 -42.98 -9.83 3.63
N GLY A 176 -44.04 -9.33 3.07
CA GLY A 176 -45.09 -8.62 3.82
C GLY A 176 -46.50 -9.15 3.55
N PHE A 177 -47.43 -8.79 4.42
CA PHE A 177 -48.84 -8.98 4.21
C PHE A 177 -49.55 -7.64 4.36
N SER A 178 -50.44 -7.33 3.42
CA SER A 178 -51.26 -6.12 3.50
C SER A 178 -52.74 -6.47 3.33
N GLN A 179 -53.58 -5.83 4.13
CA GLN A 179 -55.04 -5.95 4.04
C GLN A 179 -55.64 -4.55 4.01
N GLU A 180 -56.11 -4.14 2.85
CA GLU A 180 -56.59 -2.79 2.62
C GLU A 180 -58.00 -2.79 2.00
N LYS A 181 -58.78 -1.76 2.31
CA LYS A 181 -60.09 -1.46 1.70
C LYS A 181 -61.04 -2.67 1.67
N GLY A 182 -61.05 -3.47 2.73
CA GLY A 182 -61.92 -4.65 2.83
C GLY A 182 -61.51 -5.84 1.98
N SER A 183 -60.27 -5.85 1.47
CA SER A 183 -59.71 -7.02 0.79
C SER A 183 -59.43 -8.17 1.74
N LEU A 184 -59.42 -9.42 1.24
CA LEU A 184 -59.00 -10.61 1.97
C LEU A 184 -57.51 -10.60 2.31
N GLY A 185 -56.75 -9.71 1.71
CA GLY A 185 -55.31 -9.49 1.91
C GLY A 185 -54.49 -9.81 0.67
N ASN A 186 -53.23 -9.37 0.76
CA ASN A 186 -52.21 -9.61 -0.26
C ASN A 186 -50.91 -10.03 0.42
N LEU A 187 -50.23 -11.01 -0.13
CA LEU A 187 -48.81 -11.23 0.13
C LEU A 187 -47.97 -10.36 -0.79
N VAL A 188 -47.01 -9.69 -0.23
CA VAL A 188 -46.09 -8.83 -0.97
C VAL A 188 -44.69 -9.42 -0.84
N LEU A 189 -44.08 -9.77 -1.96
CA LEU A 189 -42.69 -10.20 -2.04
C LEU A 189 -41.92 -9.09 -2.72
N SER A 190 -41.06 -8.41 -1.96
CA SER A 190 -40.24 -7.33 -2.46
C SER A 190 -38.76 -7.70 -2.42
N GLY A 191 -37.98 -7.09 -3.30
CA GLY A 191 -36.56 -7.34 -3.31
C GLY A 191 -35.81 -6.57 -4.38
N TYR A 192 -34.58 -6.96 -4.55
CA TYR A 192 -33.61 -6.25 -5.38
C TYR A 192 -32.94 -7.18 -6.38
N SER A 193 -32.21 -6.57 -7.33
CA SER A 193 -31.21 -7.31 -8.10
C SER A 193 -30.16 -7.97 -7.19
N PRO A 194 -29.44 -9.00 -7.65
CA PRO A 194 -28.39 -9.65 -6.86
C PRO A 194 -27.27 -8.71 -6.40
N THR A 195 -27.13 -7.56 -7.02
CA THR A 195 -26.15 -6.51 -6.65
C THR A 195 -26.32 -6.00 -5.21
N ILE A 196 -27.51 -6.14 -4.61
CA ILE A 196 -27.75 -5.83 -3.20
C ILE A 196 -26.91 -6.69 -2.25
N LEU A 197 -26.59 -7.93 -2.66
CA LEU A 197 -25.75 -8.83 -1.87
C LEU A 197 -24.30 -8.30 -1.77
N LEU A 198 -23.85 -7.57 -2.77
CA LEU A 198 -22.56 -6.89 -2.77
C LEU A 198 -22.54 -5.64 -1.90
N ASP A 199 -23.73 -5.11 -1.57
CA ASP A 199 -23.90 -3.89 -0.77
C ASP A 199 -24.34 -4.17 0.67
N ALA A 200 -24.22 -5.41 1.12
CA ALA A 200 -24.76 -5.87 2.39
C ALA A 200 -24.01 -5.33 3.63
N ALA A 201 -22.69 -5.29 3.59
CA ALA A 201 -21.87 -4.86 4.73
C ALA A 201 -20.52 -4.31 4.29
N PRO A 202 -19.95 -3.32 5.02
CA PRO A 202 -18.58 -2.88 4.81
C PRO A 202 -17.58 -4.01 5.11
N HIS A 203 -16.48 -4.02 4.35
CA HIS A 203 -15.39 -4.98 4.52
C HIS A 203 -14.03 -4.30 4.35
N ILE A 204 -12.98 -4.93 4.91
CA ILE A 204 -11.60 -4.47 4.77
C ILE A 204 -10.78 -5.62 4.20
N GLN A 205 -10.17 -5.39 3.03
CA GLN A 205 -9.25 -6.33 2.38
C GLN A 205 -8.35 -5.61 1.39
N SER A 206 -7.29 -6.27 0.92
CA SER A 206 -6.37 -5.71 -0.07
C SER A 206 -6.01 -6.69 -1.16
N PHE A 207 -5.61 -6.14 -2.28
CA PHE A 207 -5.24 -6.87 -3.48
C PHE A 207 -3.89 -6.39 -4.01
N GLY A 208 -3.08 -7.31 -4.50
CA GLY A 208 -1.74 -6.98 -5.00
C GLY A 208 -0.71 -6.88 -3.87
N GLY A 209 0.14 -5.84 -3.90
CA GLY A 209 1.17 -5.60 -2.90
C GLY A 209 2.48 -6.33 -3.20
N ALA A 210 2.62 -7.56 -2.77
CA ALA A 210 3.82 -8.36 -3.04
C ALA A 210 4.03 -8.57 -4.56
N GLN A 211 2.96 -8.81 -5.29
CA GLN A 211 2.93 -8.91 -6.76
C GLN A 211 1.70 -8.15 -7.30
N PRO A 212 1.81 -7.48 -8.44
CA PRO A 212 0.66 -6.87 -9.09
C PRO A 212 -0.39 -7.94 -9.46
N ILE A 213 -1.66 -7.59 -9.35
CA ILE A 213 -2.81 -8.44 -9.67
C ILE A 213 -3.63 -7.82 -10.80
N SER A 214 -4.28 -8.63 -11.64
CA SER A 214 -5.15 -8.11 -12.71
C SER A 214 -6.43 -7.50 -12.15
N LEU A 215 -6.91 -6.39 -12.76
CA LEU A 215 -8.18 -5.79 -12.38
C LEU A 215 -9.34 -6.78 -12.58
N ASN A 216 -9.26 -7.64 -13.58
CA ASN A 216 -10.22 -8.72 -13.81
C ASN A 216 -10.26 -9.72 -12.64
N SER A 217 -9.10 -10.10 -12.09
CA SER A 217 -9.05 -11.00 -10.92
C SER A 217 -9.65 -10.33 -9.70
N ILE A 218 -9.31 -9.07 -9.42
CA ILE A 218 -9.89 -8.32 -8.28
C ILE A 218 -11.43 -8.31 -8.37
N ALA A 219 -11.96 -7.86 -9.52
CA ALA A 219 -13.42 -7.79 -9.70
C ALA A 219 -14.09 -9.18 -9.61
N ASN A 220 -13.46 -10.21 -10.19
CA ASN A 220 -13.98 -11.57 -10.14
C ASN A 220 -14.03 -12.13 -8.71
N ASP A 221 -13.00 -11.91 -7.92
CA ASP A 221 -12.92 -12.42 -6.56
C ASP A 221 -13.95 -11.72 -5.65
N ILE A 222 -14.07 -10.39 -5.73
CA ILE A 222 -15.07 -9.61 -5.01
C ILE A 222 -16.49 -10.02 -5.38
N ILE A 223 -16.79 -10.18 -6.68
CA ILE A 223 -18.11 -10.57 -7.14
C ILE A 223 -18.47 -11.98 -6.67
N LYS A 224 -17.54 -12.92 -6.72
CA LYS A 224 -17.75 -14.28 -6.23
C LYS A 224 -17.95 -14.34 -4.72
N GLU A 225 -17.20 -13.53 -3.98
CA GLU A 225 -17.33 -13.44 -2.54
C GLU A 225 -18.73 -12.99 -2.13
N GLY A 226 -19.25 -11.92 -2.76
CA GLY A 226 -20.56 -11.37 -2.40
C GLY A 226 -21.74 -12.13 -3.00
N LEU A 227 -21.67 -12.58 -4.25
CA LEU A 227 -22.79 -13.26 -4.93
C LEU A 227 -22.86 -14.76 -4.66
N GLY A 228 -21.77 -15.37 -4.19
CA GLY A 228 -21.64 -16.82 -4.09
C GLY A 228 -21.44 -17.50 -5.46
N LEU A 229 -20.79 -18.67 -5.44
CA LEU A 229 -20.47 -19.41 -6.65
C LEU A 229 -21.72 -19.99 -7.31
N GLY A 230 -21.90 -19.70 -8.61
CA GLY A 230 -22.88 -20.36 -9.48
C GLY A 230 -24.36 -20.00 -9.24
N LYS A 231 -24.64 -19.01 -8.38
CA LYS A 231 -26.02 -18.58 -8.13
C LYS A 231 -26.50 -17.49 -9.09
N TYR A 232 -25.61 -16.61 -9.47
CA TYR A 232 -25.89 -15.45 -10.31
C TYR A 232 -24.84 -15.30 -11.40
N ASP A 233 -25.25 -14.78 -12.54
CA ASP A 233 -24.39 -14.62 -13.70
C ASP A 233 -23.68 -13.26 -13.67
N PHE A 234 -22.39 -13.25 -14.00
CA PHE A 234 -21.62 -12.04 -14.16
C PHE A 234 -20.58 -12.16 -15.27
N ARG A 235 -20.14 -11.01 -15.77
CA ARG A 235 -19.10 -10.86 -16.78
C ARG A 235 -18.08 -9.85 -16.31
N VAL A 236 -16.81 -10.25 -16.27
CA VAL A 236 -15.68 -9.37 -16.01
C VAL A 236 -14.82 -9.30 -17.27
N ASP A 237 -14.65 -8.11 -17.84
CA ASP A 237 -13.93 -7.86 -19.08
C ASP A 237 -13.33 -6.45 -19.06
N ALA A 238 -12.49 -6.16 -18.06
CA ALA A 238 -11.82 -4.86 -17.93
C ALA A 238 -10.71 -4.70 -18.97
N ARG A 239 -10.53 -3.46 -19.45
CA ARG A 239 -9.41 -3.08 -20.34
C ARG A 239 -8.12 -2.86 -19.57
N HIS A 240 -8.25 -2.36 -18.34
CA HIS A 240 -7.08 -2.09 -17.50
C HIS A 240 -6.37 -3.40 -17.13
N GLY A 241 -5.04 -3.36 -17.15
CA GLY A 241 -4.21 -4.51 -16.85
C GLY A 241 -4.00 -4.73 -15.35
N ASN A 242 -2.73 -4.81 -14.95
CA ASN A 242 -2.34 -5.10 -13.58
C ASN A 242 -2.38 -3.87 -12.68
N VAL A 243 -2.87 -4.07 -11.48
CA VAL A 243 -2.94 -3.10 -10.38
C VAL A 243 -1.84 -3.46 -9.37
N PRO A 244 -0.91 -2.56 -9.05
CA PRO A 244 0.15 -2.84 -8.07
C PRO A 244 -0.38 -3.11 -6.66
N TYR A 245 -1.34 -2.30 -6.23
CA TYR A 245 -1.99 -2.41 -4.92
C TYR A 245 -3.34 -1.70 -4.96
N SER A 246 -4.37 -2.31 -4.43
CA SER A 246 -5.66 -1.70 -4.16
C SER A 246 -6.23 -2.21 -2.86
N SER A 247 -6.94 -1.37 -2.14
CA SER A 247 -7.54 -1.70 -0.84
C SER A 247 -9.01 -1.34 -0.84
N GLN A 248 -9.85 -2.29 -0.54
CA GLN A 248 -11.20 -2.06 -0.05
C GLN A 248 -11.08 -1.72 1.43
N TYR A 249 -11.53 -0.54 1.85
CA TYR A 249 -11.38 -0.08 3.23
C TYR A 249 -12.68 0.48 3.77
N GLU A 250 -13.32 -0.27 4.68
CA GLU A 250 -14.61 0.07 5.30
C GLU A 250 -15.70 0.46 4.29
N GLU A 251 -15.71 -0.19 3.15
CA GLU A 251 -16.69 -0.01 2.09
C GLU A 251 -17.30 -1.35 1.67
N THR A 252 -18.53 -1.32 1.17
CA THR A 252 -19.19 -2.52 0.65
C THR A 252 -18.52 -2.99 -0.63
N HIS A 253 -18.72 -4.24 -1.02
CA HIS A 253 -18.23 -4.76 -2.29
C HIS A 253 -18.79 -3.97 -3.48
N TYR A 254 -20.07 -3.58 -3.42
CA TYR A 254 -20.68 -2.75 -4.46
C TYR A 254 -20.01 -1.38 -4.58
N ASN A 255 -19.83 -0.70 -3.45
CA ASN A 255 -19.14 0.60 -3.41
C ASN A 255 -17.72 0.50 -3.93
N TYR A 256 -16.96 -0.53 -3.52
CA TYR A 256 -15.61 -0.76 -4.00
C TYR A 256 -15.56 -1.01 -5.51
N LEU A 257 -16.43 -1.88 -6.05
CA LEU A 257 -16.51 -2.15 -7.49
C LEU A 257 -16.88 -0.89 -8.29
N ALA A 258 -17.86 -0.10 -7.81
CA ALA A 258 -18.22 1.16 -8.44
C ALA A 258 -17.05 2.15 -8.45
N ARG A 259 -16.34 2.28 -7.33
CA ARG A 259 -15.17 3.14 -7.17
C ARG A 259 -14.02 2.75 -8.10
N ILE A 260 -13.64 1.46 -8.14
CA ILE A 260 -12.56 1.01 -9.02
C ILE A 260 -12.95 1.05 -10.49
N ALA A 261 -14.22 0.82 -10.84
CA ALA A 261 -14.71 0.99 -12.21
C ALA A 261 -14.51 2.45 -12.65
N GLU A 262 -14.89 3.44 -11.84
CA GLU A 262 -14.62 4.84 -12.15
C GLU A 262 -13.12 5.13 -12.23
N ALA A 263 -12.35 4.66 -11.25
CA ALA A 263 -10.92 4.92 -11.18
C ALA A 263 -10.17 4.44 -12.43
N TYR A 264 -10.55 3.30 -12.98
CA TYR A 264 -9.90 2.70 -14.15
C TYR A 264 -10.60 2.94 -15.48
N GLY A 265 -11.72 3.69 -15.48
CA GLY A 265 -12.45 4.02 -16.69
C GLY A 265 -13.32 2.88 -17.23
N GLU A 266 -13.64 1.91 -16.40
CA GLU A 266 -14.47 0.75 -16.74
C GLU A 266 -15.95 1.03 -16.49
N GLN A 267 -16.85 0.18 -16.99
CA GLN A 267 -18.29 0.25 -16.77
C GLN A 267 -18.69 -0.76 -15.69
N PHE A 268 -19.69 -0.41 -14.86
CA PHE A 268 -20.22 -1.29 -13.83
C PHE A 268 -21.73 -1.13 -13.74
N PHE A 269 -22.50 -2.17 -14.10
CA PHE A 269 -23.96 -2.16 -14.09
C PHE A 269 -24.54 -3.58 -14.16
N TYR A 270 -25.81 -3.71 -13.78
CA TYR A 270 -26.58 -4.94 -13.91
C TYR A 270 -27.62 -4.75 -15.02
N ASP A 271 -27.75 -5.71 -15.94
CA ASP A 271 -28.69 -5.64 -17.05
C ASP A 271 -30.04 -6.31 -16.78
N GLY A 272 -30.22 -6.87 -15.58
CA GLY A 272 -31.40 -7.65 -15.17
C GLY A 272 -31.15 -9.16 -15.16
N GLU A 273 -30.11 -9.64 -15.83
CA GLU A 273 -29.70 -11.06 -15.84
C GLU A 273 -28.24 -11.23 -15.50
N VAL A 274 -27.38 -10.37 -16.00
CA VAL A 274 -25.92 -10.45 -15.88
C VAL A 274 -25.36 -9.18 -15.25
N LEU A 275 -24.46 -9.31 -14.28
CA LEU A 275 -23.67 -8.21 -13.75
C LEU A 275 -22.45 -7.99 -14.64
N HIS A 276 -22.24 -6.78 -15.11
CA HIS A 276 -21.14 -6.41 -15.97
C HIS A 276 -20.12 -5.55 -15.24
N PHE A 277 -18.86 -5.91 -15.32
CA PHE A 277 -17.73 -5.10 -14.91
C PHE A 277 -16.68 -5.06 -16.04
N GLY A 278 -16.34 -3.87 -16.53
CA GLY A 278 -15.37 -3.69 -17.60
C GLY A 278 -15.96 -3.02 -18.83
N GLN A 279 -15.78 -3.60 -20.01
CA GLN A 279 -16.32 -3.07 -21.25
C GLN A 279 -17.81 -3.31 -21.34
N LEU A 280 -18.52 -2.40 -22.04
CA LEU A 280 -19.91 -2.66 -22.40
C LEU A 280 -20.01 -3.99 -23.17
N PRO A 281 -21.06 -4.79 -22.93
CA PRO A 281 -21.28 -6.00 -23.71
C PRO A 281 -21.50 -5.65 -25.19
N PRO A 282 -21.24 -6.59 -26.11
CA PRO A 282 -21.55 -6.40 -27.51
C PRO A 282 -23.01 -6.02 -27.68
N GLN A 283 -23.28 -4.98 -28.47
CA GLN A 283 -24.63 -4.49 -28.73
C GLN A 283 -25.33 -5.43 -29.70
N GLU A 284 -26.60 -5.69 -29.41
CA GLU A 284 -27.49 -6.49 -30.26
C GLU A 284 -28.30 -5.65 -31.22
N LYS A 285 -29.17 -6.31 -31.98
CA LYS A 285 -30.10 -5.59 -32.85
C LYS A 285 -30.96 -4.65 -32.00
N PRO A 286 -31.08 -3.37 -32.43
CA PRO A 286 -31.90 -2.42 -31.71
C PRO A 286 -33.38 -2.87 -31.66
N VAL A 287 -34.01 -2.64 -30.53
CA VAL A 287 -35.46 -2.76 -30.39
C VAL A 287 -36.10 -1.55 -31.06
N LYS A 288 -37.03 -1.78 -31.98
CA LYS A 288 -37.72 -0.70 -32.70
C LYS A 288 -38.86 -0.13 -31.85
N LEU A 289 -38.78 1.14 -31.51
CA LEU A 289 -39.83 1.88 -30.80
C LEU A 289 -40.43 2.95 -31.69
N THR A 290 -41.71 2.77 -32.04
CA THR A 290 -42.42 3.62 -32.97
C THR A 290 -43.54 4.40 -32.27
N TYR A 291 -43.46 5.72 -32.32
CA TYR A 291 -44.46 6.60 -31.71
C TYR A 291 -45.87 6.38 -32.34
N GLY A 292 -46.86 6.25 -31.45
CA GLY A 292 -48.25 5.95 -31.88
C GLY A 292 -48.51 4.46 -32.12
N SER A 293 -47.51 3.59 -31.98
CA SER A 293 -47.65 2.12 -32.02
C SER A 293 -47.33 1.51 -30.67
N ASN A 294 -46.06 1.22 -30.42
CA ASN A 294 -45.57 0.64 -29.17
C ASN A 294 -44.90 1.69 -28.26
N LEU A 295 -44.92 2.95 -28.64
CA LEU A 295 -44.38 4.08 -27.91
C LEU A 295 -45.44 5.17 -27.83
N SER A 296 -45.93 5.50 -26.61
CA SER A 296 -47.01 6.47 -26.42
C SER A 296 -46.50 7.89 -26.14
N ASP A 297 -45.46 8.01 -25.37
CA ASP A 297 -44.87 9.29 -24.99
C ASP A 297 -43.38 9.31 -25.31
N VAL A 298 -42.87 10.45 -25.77
CA VAL A 298 -41.46 10.71 -25.97
C VAL A 298 -41.13 12.09 -25.45
N LYS A 299 -40.19 12.17 -24.52
CA LYS A 299 -39.66 13.43 -23.98
C LYS A 299 -38.16 13.45 -24.19
N ILE A 300 -37.67 14.47 -24.88
CA ILE A 300 -36.27 14.68 -25.15
C ILE A 300 -35.77 15.83 -24.28
N LYS A 301 -34.72 15.58 -23.51
CA LYS A 301 -34.09 16.57 -22.67
C LYS A 301 -32.63 16.70 -23.04
N MET A 302 -32.22 17.88 -23.42
CA MET A 302 -30.82 18.26 -23.57
C MET A 302 -30.41 19.13 -22.37
N LYS A 303 -29.28 18.86 -21.76
CA LYS A 303 -28.74 19.71 -20.69
C LYS A 303 -27.29 20.05 -21.00
N ALA A 304 -26.90 21.29 -20.73
CA ALA A 304 -25.51 21.67 -20.71
C ALA A 304 -24.95 21.47 -19.31
N GLN A 305 -23.77 20.86 -19.21
CA GLN A 305 -23.06 20.61 -17.96
C GLN A 305 -21.55 20.55 -18.19
N HIS A 306 -20.76 20.60 -17.12
CA HIS A 306 -19.31 20.43 -17.23
C HIS A 306 -18.99 18.97 -17.59
N VAL A 307 -18.40 18.74 -18.76
CA VAL A 307 -18.19 17.38 -19.32
C VAL A 307 -16.73 16.92 -19.33
N ASN A 308 -15.78 17.82 -19.14
CA ASN A 308 -14.36 17.50 -19.35
C ASN A 308 -13.47 17.91 -18.16
N PRO A 309 -13.53 17.20 -17.02
CA PRO A 309 -12.62 17.45 -15.90
C PRO A 309 -11.19 17.04 -16.25
N SER A 310 -10.19 17.81 -15.80
CA SER A 310 -8.78 17.42 -15.88
C SER A 310 -8.36 16.68 -14.61
N PHE A 311 -7.52 15.68 -14.78
CA PHE A 311 -6.92 14.95 -13.67
C PHE A 311 -5.41 15.14 -13.62
N TYR A 312 -4.85 15.15 -12.41
CA TYR A 312 -3.41 15.07 -12.21
C TYR A 312 -3.04 13.91 -11.30
N GLY A 313 -1.85 13.35 -11.53
CA GLY A 313 -1.24 12.34 -10.71
C GLY A 313 0.26 12.52 -10.63
N TYR A 314 0.89 11.85 -9.67
CA TYR A 314 2.32 11.90 -9.45
C TYR A 314 2.89 10.51 -9.23
N ASN A 315 3.87 10.14 -10.03
CA ASN A 315 4.65 8.93 -9.84
C ASN A 315 5.95 9.27 -9.09
N SER A 316 5.99 8.93 -7.81
CA SER A 316 7.14 9.23 -6.95
C SER A 316 8.38 8.42 -7.28
N SER A 317 8.24 7.21 -7.83
CA SER A 317 9.37 6.35 -8.19
C SER A 317 10.16 6.90 -9.38
N LYS A 318 9.48 7.62 -10.29
CA LYS A 318 10.07 8.26 -11.47
C LYS A 318 10.23 9.77 -11.32
N ASN A 319 9.67 10.38 -10.26
CA ASN A 319 9.56 11.83 -10.06
C ASN A 319 8.83 12.52 -11.23
N GLU A 320 7.78 11.90 -11.73
CA GLU A 320 7.01 12.39 -12.88
C GLU A 320 5.63 12.88 -12.45
N LYS A 321 5.23 14.04 -12.96
CA LYS A 321 3.88 14.58 -12.83
C LYS A 321 3.11 14.33 -14.12
N PHE A 322 1.92 13.76 -14.00
CA PHE A 322 1.02 13.52 -15.12
C PHE A 322 -0.20 14.44 -15.02
N LYS A 323 -0.66 14.90 -16.17
CA LYS A 323 -1.92 15.65 -16.28
C LYS A 323 -2.67 15.14 -17.50
N GLY A 324 -3.88 14.61 -17.31
CA GLY A 324 -4.83 14.24 -18.34
C GLY A 324 -5.96 15.26 -18.39
N GLY A 325 -6.48 15.60 -19.57
CA GLY A 325 -7.47 16.67 -19.60
C GLY A 325 -8.24 16.91 -20.87
N ASP A 326 -7.99 16.21 -21.96
CA ASP A 326 -8.60 16.54 -23.27
C ASP A 326 -9.27 15.32 -23.92
N ALA A 327 -10.01 14.53 -23.14
CA ALA A 327 -10.79 13.44 -23.69
C ALA A 327 -11.93 13.98 -24.56
N LYS A 328 -11.87 13.72 -25.86
CA LYS A 328 -12.98 13.98 -26.76
C LYS A 328 -13.89 12.78 -26.81
N ILE A 329 -15.16 12.99 -26.47
CA ILE A 329 -16.19 11.96 -26.53
C ILE A 329 -16.95 12.11 -27.84
N ASN A 330 -16.99 11.05 -28.61
CA ASN A 330 -17.70 11.04 -29.88
C ASN A 330 -19.19 10.73 -29.66
N HIS A 331 -20.05 11.48 -30.32
CA HIS A 331 -21.48 11.22 -30.43
C HIS A 331 -21.81 11.05 -31.90
N THR A 332 -22.52 10.00 -32.29
CA THR A 332 -23.03 9.80 -33.64
C THR A 332 -24.36 10.53 -33.86
N SER A 333 -25.14 10.72 -32.80
CA SER A 333 -26.34 11.56 -32.84
C SER A 333 -25.95 13.03 -32.94
N ASP A 334 -26.35 13.71 -34.01
CA ASP A 334 -26.07 15.13 -34.24
C ASP A 334 -26.60 16.01 -33.09
N ILE A 335 -27.73 15.65 -32.50
CA ILE A 335 -28.35 16.38 -31.39
C ILE A 335 -27.52 16.22 -30.13
N ALA A 336 -27.12 15.01 -29.80
CA ALA A 336 -26.26 14.76 -28.63
C ALA A 336 -24.88 15.41 -28.79
N LYS A 337 -24.30 15.33 -30.00
CA LYS A 337 -23.07 16.02 -30.37
C LYS A 337 -23.17 17.53 -30.14
N ARG A 338 -24.26 18.12 -30.61
CA ARG A 338 -24.49 19.56 -30.45
C ARG A 338 -24.63 19.95 -28.98
N ALA A 339 -25.35 19.17 -28.17
CA ALA A 339 -25.49 19.39 -26.75
C ALA A 339 -24.12 19.29 -26.00
N TYR A 340 -23.29 18.33 -26.41
CA TYR A 340 -21.94 18.17 -25.90
C TYR A 340 -21.04 19.36 -26.22
N GLU A 341 -21.00 19.80 -27.49
CA GLU A 341 -20.27 20.99 -27.95
C GLU A 341 -20.71 22.29 -27.23
N ILE A 342 -22.02 22.42 -26.99
CA ILE A 342 -22.57 23.56 -26.23
C ILE A 342 -22.12 23.46 -24.76
N SER A 343 -22.11 22.28 -24.20
CA SER A 343 -21.61 22.04 -22.81
C SER A 343 -20.16 22.50 -22.65
N GLU A 344 -19.29 22.12 -23.57
CA GLU A 344 -17.88 22.52 -23.55
C GLU A 344 -17.70 24.05 -23.67
N ARG A 345 -18.52 24.70 -24.47
CA ARG A 345 -18.47 26.16 -24.65
C ARG A 345 -19.11 26.95 -23.50
N THR A 346 -20.08 26.35 -22.81
CA THR A 346 -20.82 27.02 -21.74
C THR A 346 -20.09 26.87 -20.41
N PHE A 347 -19.60 25.67 -20.10
CA PHE A 347 -18.95 25.35 -18.82
C PHE A 347 -17.42 25.33 -18.99
N GLN A 348 -16.82 26.51 -19.09
CA GLN A 348 -15.39 26.70 -19.28
C GLN A 348 -14.61 26.81 -17.98
N THR A 349 -15.26 26.70 -16.84
CA THR A 349 -14.59 26.73 -15.54
C THR A 349 -13.54 25.63 -15.49
N PRO A 350 -12.24 25.97 -15.25
CA PRO A 350 -11.21 24.97 -15.14
C PRO A 350 -11.50 23.98 -14.01
N SER A 351 -11.39 22.70 -14.30
CA SER A 351 -11.54 21.64 -13.31
C SER A 351 -10.29 20.77 -13.32
N LEU A 352 -9.46 20.94 -12.30
CA LEU A 352 -8.30 20.08 -12.05
C LEU A 352 -8.50 19.32 -10.74
N ARG A 353 -8.57 18.01 -10.82
CA ARG A 353 -8.81 17.12 -9.69
C ARG A 353 -7.65 16.13 -9.52
N VAL A 354 -7.51 15.60 -8.32
CA VAL A 354 -6.63 14.45 -8.08
C VAL A 354 -7.21 13.25 -8.83
N ALA A 355 -6.39 12.57 -9.62
CA ALA A 355 -6.84 11.34 -10.28
C ALA A 355 -7.29 10.31 -9.22
N PRO A 356 -8.40 9.62 -9.39
CA PRO A 356 -8.87 8.62 -8.42
C PRO A 356 -8.00 7.36 -8.39
N ILE A 357 -7.08 7.22 -9.33
CA ILE A 357 -6.13 6.12 -9.46
C ILE A 357 -4.74 6.52 -8.98
N LYS A 358 -3.98 5.58 -8.43
CA LYS A 358 -2.53 5.74 -8.24
C LYS A 358 -1.84 5.61 -9.59
N ALA A 359 -1.49 6.74 -10.19
CA ALA A 359 -0.91 6.77 -11.53
C ALA A 359 0.51 6.21 -11.55
N SER A 360 0.75 5.16 -12.32
CA SER A 360 2.07 4.65 -12.69
C SER A 360 2.53 5.15 -14.05
N SER A 361 1.58 5.59 -14.89
CA SER A 361 1.83 6.15 -16.22
C SER A 361 0.79 7.22 -16.61
N PHE A 362 1.04 7.93 -17.69
CA PHE A 362 0.06 8.85 -18.28
C PHE A 362 -1.20 8.10 -18.73
N MET A 363 -1.05 6.89 -19.25
CA MET A 363 -2.17 6.08 -19.74
C MET A 363 -3.23 5.80 -18.67
N ASP A 364 -2.81 5.62 -17.42
CA ASP A 364 -3.72 5.38 -16.30
C ASP A 364 -4.62 6.60 -16.06
N ILE A 365 -4.04 7.79 -16.08
CA ILE A 365 -4.77 9.04 -15.88
C ILE A 365 -5.69 9.33 -17.06
N ASP A 366 -5.25 9.06 -18.29
CA ASP A 366 -6.04 9.25 -19.50
C ASP A 366 -7.28 8.35 -19.49
N ALA A 367 -7.12 7.07 -19.17
CA ALA A 367 -8.23 6.12 -19.09
C ALA A 367 -9.28 6.54 -18.03
N SER A 368 -8.81 6.93 -16.84
CA SER A 368 -9.66 7.41 -15.75
C SER A 368 -10.41 8.69 -16.13
N GLN A 369 -9.69 9.67 -16.70
CA GLN A 369 -10.25 10.95 -17.11
C GLN A 369 -11.28 10.77 -18.24
N LYS A 370 -10.95 9.95 -19.24
CA LYS A 370 -11.82 9.64 -20.37
C LYS A 370 -13.10 8.92 -19.92
N GLY A 371 -12.97 7.99 -18.96
CA GLY A 371 -14.13 7.32 -18.39
C GLY A 371 -15.07 8.28 -17.66
N THR A 372 -14.54 9.20 -16.85
CA THR A 372 -15.35 10.22 -16.15
C THR A 372 -15.97 11.22 -17.12
N ALA A 373 -15.20 11.68 -18.10
CA ALA A 373 -15.71 12.58 -19.14
C ALA A 373 -16.81 11.91 -19.98
N GLY A 374 -16.64 10.64 -20.34
CA GLY A 374 -17.61 9.86 -21.13
C GLY A 374 -18.93 9.66 -20.39
N SER A 375 -18.88 9.29 -19.11
CA SER A 375 -20.08 9.17 -18.28
C SER A 375 -20.88 10.48 -18.21
N LYS A 376 -20.19 11.61 -17.99
CA LYS A 376 -20.84 12.93 -17.99
C LYS A 376 -21.34 13.36 -19.37
N ALA A 377 -20.59 13.05 -20.43
CA ALA A 377 -20.99 13.34 -21.80
C ALA A 377 -22.23 12.54 -22.21
N ALA A 378 -22.42 11.33 -21.72
CA ALA A 378 -23.60 10.54 -21.99
C ALA A 378 -24.90 11.20 -21.46
N GLU A 379 -24.81 11.92 -20.35
CA GLU A 379 -25.96 12.58 -19.71
C GLU A 379 -26.41 13.91 -20.36
N VAL A 380 -25.70 14.43 -21.36
CA VAL A 380 -26.10 15.71 -22.01
C VAL A 380 -27.35 15.57 -22.85
N PHE A 381 -27.71 14.34 -23.21
CA PHE A 381 -28.88 14.02 -24.03
C PHE A 381 -29.62 12.83 -23.42
N ILE A 382 -30.81 13.07 -22.88
CA ILE A 382 -31.66 12.05 -22.25
C ILE A 382 -33.00 12.04 -22.97
N THR A 383 -33.44 10.85 -23.35
CA THR A 383 -34.77 10.60 -23.88
C THR A 383 -35.53 9.71 -22.92
N SER A 384 -36.77 10.05 -22.63
CA SER A 384 -37.67 9.21 -21.84
C SER A 384 -38.98 8.99 -22.57
N GLY A 385 -39.66 7.90 -22.24
CA GLY A 385 -40.93 7.57 -22.87
C GLY A 385 -41.65 6.44 -22.18
N ASN A 386 -42.92 6.23 -22.62
CA ASN A 386 -43.74 5.09 -22.20
C ASN A 386 -43.91 4.12 -23.36
N THR A 387 -43.80 2.82 -23.06
CA THR A 387 -43.79 1.79 -24.09
C THR A 387 -44.57 0.55 -23.66
N THR A 388 -45.08 -0.18 -24.64
CA THR A 388 -45.73 -1.47 -24.46
C THR A 388 -44.80 -2.65 -24.73
N VAL A 389 -43.49 -2.41 -24.93
CA VAL A 389 -42.48 -3.45 -25.21
C VAL A 389 -41.87 -3.94 -23.90
N PRO A 390 -42.09 -5.22 -23.52
CA PRO A 390 -41.61 -5.74 -22.20
C PRO A 390 -40.18 -6.25 -22.21
N PHE A 391 -39.42 -6.09 -23.31
CA PHE A 391 -38.08 -6.67 -23.47
C PHE A 391 -36.95 -5.67 -23.28
N LEU A 392 -37.25 -4.47 -22.83
CA LEU A 392 -36.26 -3.42 -22.56
C LEU A 392 -35.54 -3.69 -21.26
N TYR A 393 -34.25 -3.31 -21.20
CA TYR A 393 -33.40 -3.46 -20.03
C TYR A 393 -32.23 -2.47 -20.08
N PRO A 394 -31.58 -2.16 -18.97
CA PRO A 394 -30.41 -1.29 -18.96
C PRO A 394 -29.27 -1.85 -19.81
N GLY A 395 -28.76 -1.04 -20.75
CA GLY A 395 -27.73 -1.43 -21.70
C GLY A 395 -28.25 -1.93 -23.04
N CYS A 396 -29.55 -2.20 -23.21
CA CYS A 396 -30.11 -2.54 -24.53
C CYS A 396 -30.23 -1.30 -25.44
N ILE A 397 -30.23 -1.55 -26.73
CA ILE A 397 -30.28 -0.53 -27.75
C ILE A 397 -31.70 -0.47 -28.32
N ALA A 398 -32.19 0.76 -28.54
CA ALA A 398 -33.47 1.01 -29.18
C ALA A 398 -33.32 2.02 -30.31
N ASP A 399 -33.97 1.72 -31.44
CA ASP A 399 -34.18 2.68 -32.53
C ASP A 399 -35.53 3.37 -32.33
N ILE A 400 -35.51 4.70 -32.24
CA ILE A 400 -36.72 5.50 -32.03
C ILE A 400 -37.19 6.09 -33.36
N GLU A 401 -38.46 5.83 -33.66
CA GLU A 401 -39.21 6.51 -34.74
C GLU A 401 -40.20 7.48 -34.14
N MET A 402 -40.10 8.74 -34.52
CA MET A 402 -40.99 9.81 -34.09
C MET A 402 -41.92 10.25 -35.19
N ARG A 403 -43.10 10.75 -34.82
CA ARG A 403 -44.07 11.34 -35.77
C ARG A 403 -43.50 12.63 -36.35
N LYS A 404 -43.59 12.78 -37.65
CA LYS A 404 -43.28 14.03 -38.34
C LYS A 404 -44.23 15.12 -37.92
N THR A 405 -43.76 16.36 -37.83
CA THR A 405 -44.58 17.50 -37.43
C THR A 405 -45.60 17.94 -38.47
N ASP A 406 -45.38 17.57 -39.71
CA ASP A 406 -46.15 17.98 -40.90
C ASP A 406 -47.06 16.87 -41.48
N SER A 407 -46.95 15.65 -40.95
CA SER A 407 -47.71 14.51 -41.44
C SER A 407 -47.94 13.47 -40.31
N ASN A 408 -48.80 12.48 -40.60
CA ASN A 408 -49.01 11.36 -39.67
C ASN A 408 -47.95 10.25 -39.81
N GLU A 409 -46.97 10.43 -40.67
CA GLU A 409 -45.90 9.46 -40.88
C GLU A 409 -44.88 9.52 -39.76
N THR A 410 -44.28 8.38 -39.44
CA THR A 410 -43.12 8.27 -38.54
C THR A 410 -41.84 8.25 -39.35
N SER A 411 -40.79 8.76 -38.78
CA SER A 411 -39.42 8.68 -39.32
C SER A 411 -38.44 8.35 -38.26
N TYR A 412 -37.36 7.66 -38.63
CA TYR A 412 -36.22 7.39 -37.74
C TYR A 412 -35.71 8.70 -37.14
N PHE A 413 -35.54 8.70 -35.84
CA PHE A 413 -35.04 9.85 -35.09
C PHE A 413 -33.60 9.63 -34.62
N THR A 414 -33.35 8.62 -33.78
CA THR A 414 -32.01 8.33 -33.26
C THR A 414 -31.96 6.93 -32.63
N LYS A 415 -30.74 6.45 -32.45
CA LYS A 415 -30.45 5.23 -31.74
C LYS A 415 -30.07 5.55 -30.29
N LEU A 416 -30.67 4.86 -29.34
CA LEU A 416 -30.53 5.08 -27.91
C LEU A 416 -30.07 3.83 -27.22
N MET A 417 -29.38 4.02 -26.07
CA MET A 417 -29.09 2.98 -25.10
C MET A 417 -29.90 3.25 -23.82
N LEU A 418 -30.67 2.29 -23.41
CA LEU A 418 -31.49 2.40 -22.21
C LEU A 418 -30.65 2.36 -20.96
N ILE A 419 -30.96 3.21 -19.97
CA ILE A 419 -30.28 3.28 -18.67
C ILE A 419 -31.23 3.04 -17.51
N GLU A 420 -32.52 3.32 -17.68
CA GLU A 420 -33.57 3.00 -16.70
C GLU A 420 -34.80 2.44 -17.44
N VAL A 421 -35.44 1.45 -16.84
CA VAL A 421 -36.66 0.84 -17.36
C VAL A 421 -37.54 0.47 -16.16
N THR A 422 -38.82 0.81 -16.26
CA THR A 422 -39.85 0.35 -15.35
C THR A 422 -40.83 -0.54 -16.08
N HIS A 423 -41.17 -1.66 -15.50
CA HIS A 423 -42.15 -2.61 -16.00
C HIS A 423 -43.25 -2.77 -14.94
N GLU A 424 -44.51 -2.61 -15.36
CA GLU A 424 -45.66 -2.91 -14.54
C GLU A 424 -46.58 -3.88 -15.30
N VAL A 425 -46.98 -4.97 -14.65
CA VAL A 425 -47.83 -6.00 -15.25
C VAL A 425 -48.89 -6.43 -14.25
N ASP A 426 -50.18 -6.39 -14.68
CA ASP A 426 -51.28 -6.88 -13.89
C ASP A 426 -51.59 -8.37 -14.17
N ALA A 427 -52.50 -8.95 -13.37
CA ALA A 427 -52.94 -10.37 -13.50
C ALA A 427 -53.54 -10.71 -14.88
N ARG A 428 -53.98 -9.71 -15.63
CA ARG A 428 -54.61 -9.90 -16.98
C ARG A 428 -53.53 -9.88 -18.08
N GLY A 429 -52.31 -9.47 -17.74
CA GLY A 429 -51.20 -9.27 -18.67
C GLY A 429 -51.24 -7.88 -19.35
N TYR A 430 -51.99 -6.92 -18.78
CA TYR A 430 -51.84 -5.55 -19.16
C TYR A 430 -50.45 -5.06 -18.71
N TYR A 431 -49.69 -4.53 -19.66
CA TYR A 431 -48.35 -4.07 -19.47
C TYR A 431 -48.25 -2.55 -19.66
N ASP A 432 -47.63 -1.88 -18.70
CA ASP A 432 -47.23 -0.48 -18.82
C ASP A 432 -45.71 -0.40 -18.50
N GLY A 433 -44.96 0.18 -19.43
CA GLY A 433 -43.52 0.33 -19.32
C GLY A 433 -43.07 1.77 -19.54
N SER A 434 -42.09 2.21 -18.79
CA SER A 434 -41.43 3.49 -19.05
C SER A 434 -39.92 3.30 -19.09
N PHE A 435 -39.25 4.22 -19.78
CA PHE A 435 -37.80 4.15 -19.90
C PHE A 435 -37.13 5.53 -19.86
N GLN A 436 -35.84 5.53 -19.50
CA GLN A 436 -34.89 6.60 -19.79
C GLN A 436 -33.71 6.03 -20.57
N ALA A 437 -33.25 6.81 -21.55
CA ALA A 437 -32.19 6.39 -22.45
C ALA A 437 -31.26 7.56 -22.78
N ILE A 438 -30.01 7.21 -23.11
CA ILE A 438 -28.96 8.13 -23.59
C ILE A 438 -28.63 7.84 -25.05
N ALA A 439 -27.82 8.68 -25.71
CA ALA A 439 -27.29 8.37 -27.03
C ALA A 439 -26.42 7.08 -26.96
N SER A 440 -26.65 6.13 -27.89
CA SER A 440 -26.06 4.78 -27.81
C SER A 440 -24.55 4.70 -28.05
N ASP A 441 -23.99 5.67 -28.76
CA ASP A 441 -22.68 5.51 -29.41
C ASP A 441 -21.52 6.17 -28.67
N THR A 442 -21.74 6.63 -27.43
CA THR A 442 -20.68 7.21 -26.62
C THR A 442 -19.69 6.17 -26.10
N GLY A 443 -20.10 4.91 -26.01
CA GLY A 443 -19.33 3.82 -25.38
C GLY A 443 -19.32 3.90 -23.86
N PHE A 444 -20.11 4.79 -23.25
CA PHE A 444 -20.19 5.02 -21.82
C PHE A 444 -21.65 5.05 -21.37
N ILE A 445 -21.85 4.60 -20.11
CA ILE A 445 -23.11 4.77 -19.39
C ILE A 445 -22.86 5.70 -18.17
N PRO A 446 -23.91 6.32 -17.61
CA PRO A 446 -23.82 6.95 -16.30
C PRO A 446 -23.31 5.95 -15.27
N ARG A 447 -22.57 6.45 -14.28
CA ARG A 447 -21.93 5.60 -13.27
C ARG A 447 -22.75 5.54 -11.99
N PRO A 448 -22.72 4.41 -11.29
CA PRO A 448 -23.25 4.34 -9.94
C PRO A 448 -22.63 5.39 -9.03
N GLU A 449 -23.42 5.96 -8.16
CA GLU A 449 -22.91 6.77 -7.05
C GLU A 449 -22.20 5.87 -6.06
N PHE A 450 -21.08 6.34 -5.52
CA PHE A 450 -20.33 5.65 -4.47
C PHE A 450 -19.76 6.65 -3.48
N ASN A 451 -19.54 6.19 -2.27
CA ASN A 451 -18.86 6.95 -1.23
C ASN A 451 -17.34 6.74 -1.35
N THR A 452 -16.58 7.83 -1.39
CA THR A 452 -15.12 7.72 -1.38
C THR A 452 -14.66 7.33 0.02
N PRO A 453 -13.97 6.19 0.20
CA PRO A 453 -13.47 5.78 1.50
C PRO A 453 -12.38 6.74 1.98
N VAL A 454 -12.35 6.97 3.29
CA VAL A 454 -11.35 7.80 3.98
C VAL A 454 -10.51 6.89 4.85
N ALA A 455 -9.28 6.63 4.42
CA ALA A 455 -8.35 5.81 5.19
C ALA A 455 -7.64 6.69 6.24
N GLU A 456 -7.82 6.32 7.50
CA GLU A 456 -7.16 6.92 8.65
C GLU A 456 -5.78 6.28 8.89
N PRO A 457 -4.89 6.93 9.71
CA PRO A 457 -3.61 6.34 10.07
C PRO A 457 -3.77 4.96 10.75
N GLN A 458 -2.97 3.99 10.35
CA GLN A 458 -3.05 2.59 10.77
C GLN A 458 -1.69 2.08 11.21
N PHE A 459 -1.68 1.06 12.06
CA PHE A 459 -0.46 0.36 12.42
C PHE A 459 -0.17 -0.76 11.42
N GLY A 460 1.11 -1.06 11.31
CA GLY A 460 1.56 -2.18 10.52
C GLY A 460 2.99 -2.58 10.88
N LYS A 461 3.42 -3.71 10.37
CA LYS A 461 4.73 -4.28 10.58
C LYS A 461 5.54 -4.29 9.30
N ILE A 462 6.80 -3.91 9.36
CA ILE A 462 7.70 -4.01 8.21
C ILE A 462 7.96 -5.48 7.88
N ILE A 463 7.65 -5.86 6.64
CA ILE A 463 7.89 -7.21 6.12
C ILE A 463 9.15 -7.26 5.27
N SER A 464 9.43 -6.19 4.52
CA SER A 464 10.64 -6.08 3.72
C SER A 464 11.11 -4.63 3.65
N ASN A 465 12.41 -4.41 3.75
CA ASN A 465 13.09 -3.14 3.50
C ASN A 465 14.09 -3.23 2.34
N THR A 466 14.08 -4.33 1.60
CA THR A 466 14.92 -4.54 0.42
C THR A 466 14.18 -4.05 -0.82
N ASP A 467 14.22 -2.74 -1.04
CA ASP A 467 13.55 -2.10 -2.17
C ASP A 467 14.22 -2.46 -3.51
N PRO A 468 13.52 -3.10 -4.46
CA PRO A 468 14.07 -3.45 -5.77
C PRO A 468 14.57 -2.25 -6.60
N GLN A 469 14.06 -1.04 -6.31
CA GLN A 469 14.47 0.19 -6.99
C GLN A 469 15.52 1.00 -6.21
N ASN A 470 15.98 0.50 -5.06
CA ASN A 470 16.96 1.18 -4.20
C ASN A 470 16.56 2.63 -3.82
N GLN A 471 15.27 2.88 -3.59
CA GLN A 471 14.73 4.19 -3.21
C GLN A 471 14.43 4.31 -1.71
N GLY A 472 14.76 3.30 -0.92
CA GLY A 472 14.51 3.26 0.52
C GLY A 472 13.04 3.07 0.89
N ARG A 473 12.25 2.45 0.01
CA ARG A 473 10.87 2.07 0.26
C ARG A 473 10.82 0.77 1.05
N VAL A 474 9.70 0.55 1.72
CA VAL A 474 9.45 -0.65 2.53
C VAL A 474 8.13 -1.29 2.18
N GLN A 475 8.00 -2.60 2.39
CA GLN A 475 6.73 -3.31 2.39
C GLN A 475 6.20 -3.46 3.80
N VAL A 476 4.92 -3.18 3.99
CA VAL A 476 4.25 -3.21 5.28
C VAL A 476 3.07 -4.16 5.22
N GLN A 477 2.91 -4.95 6.26
CA GLN A 477 1.67 -5.67 6.56
C GLN A 477 0.90 -4.85 7.58
N LEU A 478 -0.28 -4.35 7.19
CA LEU A 478 -1.20 -3.65 8.09
C LEU A 478 -1.82 -4.66 9.06
N ASP A 479 -2.23 -4.22 10.26
CA ASP A 479 -2.67 -5.13 11.33
C ASP A 479 -3.89 -6.00 10.96
N TRP A 480 -4.72 -5.55 10.02
CA TRP A 480 -5.85 -6.29 9.50
C TRP A 480 -5.52 -7.23 8.34
N GLN A 481 -4.36 -7.09 7.72
CA GLN A 481 -3.93 -7.98 6.63
C GLN A 481 -3.48 -9.34 7.18
N GLY A 482 -3.90 -10.41 6.54
CA GLY A 482 -3.56 -11.79 6.92
C GLY A 482 -2.62 -12.48 5.93
N GLY A 483 -2.09 -13.64 6.34
CA GLY A 483 -1.31 -14.50 5.45
C GLY A 483 -0.10 -13.83 4.83
N GLN A 484 -0.09 -13.69 3.50
CA GLN A 484 0.97 -13.06 2.71
C GLN A 484 0.59 -11.66 2.21
N ASP A 485 -0.56 -11.13 2.61
CA ASP A 485 -1.02 -9.83 2.15
C ASP A 485 -0.14 -8.73 2.72
N THR A 486 0.27 -7.82 1.87
CA THR A 486 1.13 -6.68 2.20
C THR A 486 0.80 -5.48 1.32
N THR A 487 1.29 -4.32 1.68
CA THR A 487 1.33 -3.19 0.74
C THR A 487 2.35 -3.47 -0.38
N GLU A 488 2.29 -2.73 -1.47
CA GLU A 488 3.46 -2.60 -2.34
C GLU A 488 4.63 -1.91 -1.60
N PHE A 489 5.79 -1.75 -2.24
CA PHE A 489 6.88 -0.95 -1.69
C PHE A 489 6.46 0.52 -1.58
N ILE A 490 6.28 1.02 -0.35
CA ILE A 490 5.80 2.36 -0.02
C ILE A 490 6.91 3.22 0.55
N ARG A 491 6.80 4.54 0.38
CA ARG A 491 7.80 5.49 0.87
C ARG A 491 7.77 5.62 2.38
N VAL A 492 8.94 5.90 2.95
CA VAL A 492 9.09 6.27 4.37
C VAL A 492 9.27 7.80 4.44
N MET A 493 8.51 8.44 5.31
CA MET A 493 8.66 9.87 5.60
C MET A 493 9.96 10.12 6.36
N SER A 494 10.64 11.19 6.05
CA SER A 494 11.83 11.65 6.75
C SER A 494 11.65 13.11 7.18
N PRO A 495 12.20 13.54 8.34
CA PRO A 495 12.20 14.94 8.75
C PRO A 495 12.88 15.88 7.75
N ASP A 496 13.93 15.41 7.07
CA ASP A 496 14.61 16.12 5.98
C ASP A 496 15.06 15.11 4.92
N ALA A 497 14.74 15.39 3.66
CA ALA A 497 15.08 14.54 2.52
C ALA A 497 15.28 15.38 1.26
N GLY A 498 16.43 15.21 0.62
CA GLY A 498 16.72 15.97 -0.59
C GLY A 498 18.03 15.60 -1.26
N SER A 499 18.52 16.54 -2.06
CA SER A 499 19.81 16.50 -2.74
C SER A 499 20.46 17.88 -2.70
N SER A 500 21.75 17.96 -3.01
CA SER A 500 22.49 19.19 -3.20
C SER A 500 23.63 18.93 -4.17
N ASP A 501 24.30 19.99 -4.62
CA ASP A 501 25.46 19.86 -5.52
C ASP A 501 26.58 19.02 -4.92
N LYS A 502 26.75 19.04 -3.59
CA LYS A 502 27.79 18.28 -2.89
C LYS A 502 27.30 16.86 -2.50
N VAL A 503 26.00 16.68 -2.29
CA VAL A 503 25.40 15.41 -1.90
C VAL A 503 24.27 15.09 -2.89
N GLY A 504 24.61 14.40 -3.96
CA GLY A 504 23.68 14.15 -5.07
C GLY A 504 22.44 13.35 -4.71
N LYS A 505 22.51 12.46 -3.70
CA LYS A 505 21.39 11.64 -3.22
C LYS A 505 21.45 11.51 -1.69
N ASN A 506 20.29 11.28 -1.07
CA ASN A 506 20.14 11.00 0.37
C ASN A 506 20.68 12.12 1.29
N ARG A 507 20.60 13.38 0.86
CA ARG A 507 20.83 14.49 1.77
C ARG A 507 19.68 14.57 2.78
N GLY A 508 20.03 14.75 4.03
CA GLY A 508 19.07 14.83 5.15
C GLY A 508 19.17 13.66 6.10
N PHE A 509 18.04 13.29 6.68
CA PHE A 509 17.95 12.19 7.65
C PHE A 509 17.52 10.90 6.96
N MET A 510 18.45 9.96 6.82
CA MET A 510 18.19 8.66 6.18
C MET A 510 18.18 7.57 7.23
N SER A 511 16.97 7.10 7.57
CA SER A 511 16.76 5.97 8.48
C SER A 511 15.58 5.16 7.94
N ILE A 512 15.87 3.94 7.49
CA ILE A 512 14.85 3.02 6.97
C ILE A 512 14.51 2.03 8.09
N PRO A 513 13.22 1.85 8.42
CA PRO A 513 12.81 0.89 9.43
C PRO A 513 13.29 -0.53 9.10
N GLU A 514 13.62 -1.31 10.13
CA GLU A 514 14.05 -2.69 9.97
C GLU A 514 12.87 -3.65 9.86
N VAL A 515 13.12 -4.82 9.28
CA VAL A 515 12.13 -5.89 9.19
C VAL A 515 11.71 -6.30 10.60
N GLY A 516 10.41 -6.29 10.85
CA GLY A 516 9.81 -6.57 12.15
C GLY A 516 9.42 -5.35 12.96
N ASP A 517 9.88 -4.15 12.60
CA ASP A 517 9.49 -2.91 13.27
C ASP A 517 8.01 -2.60 13.08
N GLN A 518 7.39 -2.11 14.15
CA GLN A 518 6.06 -1.53 14.09
C GLN A 518 6.14 -0.08 13.58
N VAL A 519 5.28 0.23 12.61
CA VAL A 519 5.21 1.55 12.00
C VAL A 519 3.78 2.07 11.97
N ILE A 520 3.63 3.40 11.96
CA ILE A 520 2.37 4.04 11.62
C ILE A 520 2.38 4.38 10.13
N VAL A 521 1.30 3.97 9.45
CA VAL A 521 1.07 4.19 8.02
C VAL A 521 -0.06 5.20 7.87
N ASN A 522 0.15 6.20 7.04
CA ASN A 522 -0.86 7.18 6.65
C ASN A 522 -1.06 7.14 5.14
N PHE A 523 -2.05 7.86 4.62
CA PHE A 523 -2.51 7.76 3.24
C PHE A 523 -2.54 9.13 2.56
N VAL A 524 -1.88 9.24 1.41
CA VAL A 524 -1.89 10.49 0.62
C VAL A 524 -3.30 10.77 0.12
N HIS A 525 -3.82 11.95 0.41
CA HIS A 525 -5.21 12.36 0.17
C HIS A 525 -6.25 11.48 0.88
N ASN A 526 -5.89 10.82 1.98
CA ASN A 526 -6.70 9.84 2.70
C ASN A 526 -7.20 8.67 1.82
N HIS A 527 -6.55 8.42 0.70
CA HIS A 527 -6.97 7.37 -0.23
C HIS A 527 -6.31 6.03 0.13
N PRO A 528 -7.09 4.94 0.34
CA PRO A 528 -6.57 3.67 0.85
C PRO A 528 -5.48 3.02 -0.04
N ASP A 529 -5.48 3.32 -1.34
CA ASP A 529 -4.48 2.80 -2.29
C ASP A 529 -3.15 3.60 -2.29
N ARG A 530 -2.98 4.59 -1.40
CA ARG A 530 -1.81 5.49 -1.36
C ARG A 530 -1.12 5.55 -0.02
N PRO A 531 -0.78 4.39 0.57
CA PRO A 531 -0.11 4.33 1.86
C PRO A 531 1.32 4.88 1.80
N PHE A 532 1.79 5.44 2.94
CA PHE A 532 3.18 5.77 3.20
C PHE A 532 3.47 5.63 4.70
N VAL A 533 4.70 5.28 5.07
CA VAL A 533 5.12 5.15 6.46
C VAL A 533 5.45 6.55 7.02
N MET A 534 4.81 6.92 8.12
CA MET A 534 5.10 8.16 8.87
C MET A 534 6.32 8.01 9.79
N GLY A 535 6.51 6.83 10.37
CA GLY A 535 7.61 6.55 11.29
C GLY A 535 7.40 5.27 12.07
N GLY A 536 8.43 4.88 12.85
CA GLY A 536 8.37 3.76 13.77
C GLY A 536 7.63 4.12 15.07
N MET A 537 7.04 3.12 15.70
CA MET A 537 6.42 3.24 17.02
C MET A 537 6.92 2.15 17.95
N TYR A 538 7.30 2.55 19.17
CA TYR A 538 7.63 1.59 20.21
C TYR A 538 6.36 0.97 20.80
N HIS A 539 6.38 -0.32 21.00
CA HIS A 539 5.30 -1.07 21.67
C HIS A 539 5.85 -1.79 22.91
N GLY A 540 4.97 -2.34 23.72
CA GLY A 540 5.33 -2.95 25.03
C GLY A 540 6.37 -4.07 24.98
N GLY A 541 6.60 -4.69 23.83
CA GLY A 541 7.61 -5.73 23.65
C GLY A 541 9.02 -5.20 23.40
N ILE A 542 9.18 -3.95 22.94
CA ILE A 542 10.49 -3.37 22.55
C ILE A 542 10.73 -1.99 23.16
N GLY A 543 9.71 -1.31 23.66
CA GLY A 543 9.83 0.01 24.26
C GLY A 543 10.34 -0.07 25.70
N ALA A 544 11.46 0.59 26.00
CA ALA A 544 12.01 0.73 27.35
C ALA A 544 11.98 2.19 27.85
N GLY A 545 11.47 3.10 27.05
CA GLY A 545 11.51 4.54 27.32
C GLY A 545 12.93 5.10 27.38
N GLY A 546 13.07 6.31 27.88
CA GLY A 546 14.35 6.99 28.07
C GLY A 546 15.05 6.68 29.41
N GLY A 547 14.84 5.51 30.03
CA GLY A 547 15.34 5.16 31.34
C GLY A 547 14.67 5.94 32.47
N THR A 548 15.25 5.92 33.67
CA THR A 548 14.72 6.62 34.84
C THR A 548 14.65 8.13 34.56
N GLY A 549 13.45 8.71 34.66
CA GLY A 549 13.21 10.12 34.42
C GLY A 549 13.28 10.52 32.93
N ASN A 550 13.28 9.58 32.00
CA ASN A 550 13.44 9.83 30.56
C ASN A 550 14.69 10.64 30.18
N ASN A 551 15.78 10.41 30.92
CA ASN A 551 17.02 11.15 30.73
C ASN A 551 17.83 10.71 29.51
N ILE A 552 17.55 9.53 28.95
CA ILE A 552 18.31 8.97 27.83
C ILE A 552 17.67 9.38 26.51
N MET A 553 18.48 9.96 25.64
CA MET A 553 18.18 10.18 24.22
C MET A 553 19.24 9.48 23.38
N SER A 554 18.84 8.65 22.41
CA SER A 554 19.81 7.91 21.59
C SER A 554 19.39 7.81 20.15
N PHE A 555 20.41 7.70 19.30
CA PHE A 555 20.30 7.22 17.93
C PHE A 555 21.16 5.98 17.81
N SER A 556 20.53 4.80 17.71
CA SER A 556 21.20 3.51 17.75
C SER A 556 20.91 2.70 16.48
N GLY A 557 21.95 2.22 15.82
CA GLY A 557 21.83 1.32 14.68
C GLY A 557 21.74 -0.14 15.13
N ARG A 558 21.28 -1.03 14.26
CA ARG A 558 21.16 -2.47 14.52
C ARG A 558 22.48 -3.18 14.88
N SER A 559 23.62 -2.59 14.53
CA SER A 559 24.94 -3.10 14.89
C SER A 559 25.35 -2.78 16.34
N GLY A 560 24.57 -1.95 17.05
CA GLY A 560 24.92 -1.44 18.38
C GLY A 560 25.82 -0.19 18.35
N ALA A 561 26.12 0.35 17.16
CA ALA A 561 26.70 1.68 17.07
C ALA A 561 25.66 2.72 17.52
N GLU A 562 26.06 3.68 18.36
CA GLU A 562 25.13 4.64 18.96
C GLU A 562 25.71 6.03 19.17
N LEU A 563 24.85 7.02 19.08
CA LEU A 563 25.03 8.33 19.65
C LEU A 563 24.02 8.49 20.79
N LYS A 564 24.52 8.64 22.02
CA LYS A 564 23.68 8.65 23.22
C LYS A 564 23.93 9.91 24.03
N TYR A 565 22.86 10.55 24.49
CA TYR A 565 22.87 11.63 25.47
C TYR A 565 22.24 11.13 26.77
N ASP A 566 22.83 11.49 27.88
CA ASP A 566 22.27 11.28 29.23
C ASP A 566 22.08 12.66 29.90
N ASN A 567 20.84 13.14 29.89
CA ASN A 567 20.49 14.44 30.45
C ASN A 567 20.61 14.46 31.98
N GLY A 568 20.52 13.30 32.66
CA GLY A 568 20.70 13.18 34.10
C GLY A 568 22.15 13.36 34.54
N ALA A 569 23.07 12.81 33.77
CA ALA A 569 24.51 12.96 33.99
C ALA A 569 25.11 14.15 33.23
N GLY A 570 24.37 14.77 32.30
CA GLY A 570 24.91 15.79 31.38
C GLY A 570 25.96 15.21 30.44
N SER A 571 25.98 13.91 30.18
CA SER A 571 27.00 13.20 29.41
C SER A 571 26.56 12.89 27.97
N MET A 572 27.56 12.68 27.10
CA MET A 572 27.36 12.24 25.73
C MET A 572 28.35 11.14 25.37
N ASN A 573 27.88 10.13 24.64
CA ASN A 573 28.71 9.02 24.19
C ASN A 573 28.49 8.72 22.74
N LEU A 574 29.56 8.61 21.96
CA LEU A 574 29.58 8.10 20.59
C LEU A 574 30.36 6.79 20.61
N LYS A 575 29.72 5.69 20.16
CA LYS A 575 30.27 4.35 20.27
C LYS A 575 30.05 3.58 18.97
N ASP A 576 31.02 2.74 18.63
CA ASP A 576 30.90 1.77 17.53
C ASP A 576 30.61 0.34 18.06
N GLN A 577 30.39 -0.59 17.13
CA GLN A 577 30.20 -2.01 17.45
C GLN A 577 31.41 -2.65 18.10
N GLY A 578 32.65 -2.23 17.78
CA GLY A 578 33.90 -2.77 18.26
C GLY A 578 34.26 -2.30 19.69
N GLY A 579 33.46 -1.40 20.25
CA GLY A 579 33.66 -0.83 21.58
C GLY A 579 34.54 0.41 21.63
N ALA A 580 35.04 0.89 20.49
CA ALA A 580 35.67 2.20 20.42
C ALA A 580 34.64 3.28 20.72
N ASN A 581 34.99 4.21 21.63
CA ASN A 581 34.06 5.26 22.04
C ASN A 581 34.75 6.60 22.30
N MET A 582 33.97 7.66 22.15
CA MET A 582 34.29 9.00 22.61
C MET A 582 33.21 9.43 23.61
N HIS A 583 33.63 9.67 24.84
CA HIS A 583 32.75 9.97 25.97
C HIS A 583 33.03 11.37 26.52
N PHE A 584 32.01 12.16 26.73
CA PHE A 584 31.99 13.42 27.45
C PHE A 584 31.20 13.21 28.74
N ASP A 585 31.82 13.40 29.90
CA ASP A 585 31.27 12.98 31.21
C ASP A 585 30.32 13.97 31.87
N GLY A 586 30.10 15.14 31.24
CA GLY A 586 29.30 16.23 31.82
C GLY A 586 30.06 17.10 32.85
N ALA A 587 31.24 16.66 33.32
CA ALA A 587 32.10 17.42 34.24
C ALA A 587 33.24 18.18 33.53
N GLY A 588 33.26 18.15 32.22
CA GLY A 588 34.26 18.86 31.40
C GLY A 588 35.38 17.95 30.90
N ASN A 589 35.30 16.64 31.05
CA ASN A 589 36.29 15.70 30.55
C ASN A 589 35.80 15.05 29.23
N ALA A 590 36.75 14.81 28.36
CA ALA A 590 36.57 14.02 27.13
C ALA A 590 37.53 12.84 27.12
N THR A 591 37.02 11.65 26.92
CA THR A 591 37.81 10.41 26.86
C THR A 591 37.57 9.71 25.54
N THR A 592 38.65 9.29 24.90
CA THR A 592 38.59 8.42 23.69
C THR A 592 39.21 7.08 24.07
N ASN A 593 38.40 6.01 23.99
CA ASN A 593 38.84 4.65 24.24
C ASN A 593 38.80 3.86 22.93
N VAL A 594 39.88 3.14 22.67
CA VAL A 594 39.96 2.27 21.47
C VAL A 594 40.60 0.94 21.88
N ASN A 595 40.08 -0.16 21.35
CA ASN A 595 40.54 -1.52 21.67
C ASN A 595 41.77 -1.95 20.88
N THR A 596 42.06 -1.27 19.76
CA THR A 596 43.16 -1.62 18.86
C THR A 596 44.05 -0.40 18.58
N ASN A 597 43.81 0.35 17.56
CA ASN A 597 44.69 1.45 17.13
C ASN A 597 43.96 2.79 17.16
N HIS A 598 44.58 3.81 17.71
CA HIS A 598 44.19 5.20 17.58
C HIS A 598 45.13 5.91 16.65
N ILE A 599 44.68 6.32 15.47
CA ILE A 599 45.49 7.00 14.45
C ILE A 599 44.94 8.40 14.25
N THR A 600 45.83 9.39 14.37
CA THR A 600 45.48 10.79 14.06
C THR A 600 46.28 11.26 12.84
N ASN A 601 45.60 11.57 11.75
CA ASN A 601 46.18 12.11 10.54
C ASN A 601 45.85 13.62 10.43
N ALA A 602 46.87 14.46 10.43
CA ALA A 602 46.72 15.90 10.23
C ALA A 602 47.50 16.34 8.98
N GLY A 603 46.83 16.95 8.00
CA GLY A 603 47.48 17.40 6.78
C GLY A 603 48.48 18.55 6.97
N ASN A 604 48.41 19.28 8.07
CA ASN A 604 49.30 20.41 8.34
C ASN A 604 49.94 20.33 9.75
N THR A 605 49.16 20.44 10.80
CA THR A 605 49.72 20.56 12.16
C THR A 605 48.82 19.82 13.18
N THR A 606 49.44 19.07 14.09
CA THR A 606 48.81 18.58 15.31
C THR A 606 49.35 19.34 16.50
N VAL A 607 48.51 19.85 17.37
CA VAL A 607 48.87 20.58 18.59
C VAL A 607 48.07 20.04 19.80
N ILE A 608 48.77 19.70 20.85
CA ILE A 608 48.19 19.37 22.18
C ILE A 608 48.58 20.48 23.16
N ASN A 609 47.59 21.25 23.60
CA ASN A 609 47.77 22.33 24.55
C ASN A 609 47.26 21.89 25.94
N VAL A 610 48.07 21.92 26.96
CA VAL A 610 47.70 21.59 28.33
C VAL A 610 47.79 22.84 29.21
N GLY A 611 46.78 23.06 30.04
CA GLY A 611 46.70 24.24 30.89
C GLY A 611 46.31 25.53 30.19
N ALA A 612 45.79 25.43 28.95
CA ALA A 612 45.26 26.55 28.21
C ALA A 612 43.82 26.86 28.63
N THR A 613 43.51 28.13 28.82
CA THR A 613 42.15 28.64 29.00
C THR A 613 41.92 29.86 28.09
N LYS A 614 40.66 30.36 28.02
CA LYS A 614 40.40 31.61 27.26
C LYS A 614 41.23 32.81 27.72
N LYS A 615 41.74 32.78 28.97
CA LYS A 615 42.45 33.89 29.59
C LYS A 615 43.95 33.57 29.84
N GLN A 616 44.37 32.32 29.66
CA GLN A 616 45.72 31.87 30.01
C GLN A 616 46.27 30.98 28.88
N PRO A 617 47.50 31.29 28.40
CA PRO A 617 48.21 30.46 27.42
C PRO A 617 48.55 29.07 28.01
N ALA A 618 48.77 28.09 27.12
CA ALA A 618 49.15 26.75 27.50
C ALA A 618 50.44 26.74 28.38
N GLN A 619 50.45 25.84 29.39
CA GLN A 619 51.62 25.59 30.23
C GLN A 619 52.54 24.56 29.59
N SER A 620 52.00 23.66 28.78
CA SER A 620 52.77 22.72 27.96
C SER A 620 52.13 22.59 26.59
N ILE A 621 52.97 22.44 25.58
CA ILE A 621 52.59 22.31 24.16
C ILE A 621 53.38 21.13 23.57
N ILE A 622 52.69 20.22 22.90
CA ILE A 622 53.26 19.23 22.00
C ILE A 622 52.76 19.55 20.61
N LYS A 623 53.65 19.85 19.65
CA LYS A 623 53.29 20.23 18.29
C LYS A 623 54.14 19.43 17.30
N ALA A 624 53.44 18.88 16.29
CA ALA A 624 54.07 18.33 15.09
C ALA A 624 53.55 19.10 13.84
N ASP A 625 54.42 19.38 12.91
CA ASP A 625 54.06 20.10 11.69
C ASP A 625 54.38 19.32 10.41
N SER A 626 53.84 19.80 9.28
CA SER A 626 54.03 19.16 7.96
C SER A 626 55.44 19.28 7.39
N LYS A 627 56.37 20.01 8.07
CA LYS A 627 57.79 20.13 7.71
C LYS A 627 58.65 19.07 8.44
N GLY A 628 58.04 18.19 9.21
CA GLY A 628 58.73 17.16 9.98
C GLY A 628 59.27 17.63 11.32
N ASN A 629 58.91 18.84 11.79
CA ASN A 629 59.31 19.29 13.10
C ASN A 629 58.40 18.79 14.20
N VAL A 630 58.98 18.30 15.30
CA VAL A 630 58.29 18.03 16.55
C VAL A 630 58.82 18.94 17.64
N THR A 631 57.98 19.77 18.20
CA THR A 631 58.31 20.68 19.31
C THR A 631 57.58 20.24 20.58
N ILE A 632 58.34 20.12 21.67
CA ILE A 632 57.78 19.94 23.02
C ILE A 632 58.23 21.14 23.82
N ASP A 633 57.31 21.97 24.25
CA ASP A 633 57.56 23.16 25.07
C ASP A 633 56.80 23.05 26.37
N ALA A 634 57.51 23.23 27.50
CA ALA A 634 56.93 23.17 28.83
C ALA A 634 57.57 24.22 29.74
N LYS A 635 56.74 25.00 30.43
CA LYS A 635 57.21 26.09 31.30
C LYS A 635 57.97 25.62 32.55
N THR A 636 57.86 24.36 32.94
CA THR A 636 58.47 23.86 34.17
C THR A 636 59.55 22.80 33.92
N SER A 637 59.20 21.69 33.27
CA SER A 637 60.18 20.67 32.91
C SER A 637 59.61 19.73 31.83
N ILE A 638 60.52 19.10 31.09
CA ILE A 638 60.28 17.97 30.20
C ILE A 638 60.98 16.77 30.80
N THR A 639 60.27 15.66 31.03
CA THR A 639 60.82 14.44 31.56
C THR A 639 60.46 13.25 30.66
N PHE A 640 61.48 12.52 30.20
CA PHE A 640 61.33 11.22 29.55
C PHE A 640 61.66 10.16 30.60
N LEU A 641 60.71 9.32 30.96
CA LEU A 641 60.81 8.34 32.04
C LEU A 641 60.53 6.95 31.53
N VAL A 642 61.40 5.99 31.72
CA VAL A 642 61.25 4.59 31.39
C VAL A 642 61.84 3.73 32.52
N GLY A 643 61.00 2.97 33.26
CA GLY A 643 61.44 2.02 34.28
C GLY A 643 62.41 2.60 35.30
N GLY A 644 62.24 3.83 35.72
CA GLY A 644 63.15 4.50 36.67
C GLY A 644 64.34 5.24 36.01
N ASN A 645 64.58 5.04 34.72
CA ASN A 645 65.60 5.80 33.98
C ASN A 645 64.95 7.06 33.41
N GLN A 646 65.61 8.20 33.49
CA GLN A 646 65.06 9.48 33.06
C GLN A 646 66.03 10.39 32.32
N ILE A 647 65.49 11.18 31.36
CA ILE A 647 66.09 12.39 30.86
C ILE A 647 65.17 13.54 31.26
N LYS A 648 65.63 14.48 32.05
CA LYS A 648 64.87 15.62 32.53
C LYS A 648 65.54 16.92 32.13
N ILE A 649 64.74 17.82 31.54
CA ILE A 649 65.13 19.20 31.23
C ILE A 649 64.29 20.11 32.13
N SER A 650 64.93 20.91 32.99
CA SER A 650 64.21 21.82 33.89
C SER A 650 64.28 23.27 33.38
N LYS A 651 63.42 24.14 33.90
CA LYS A 651 63.44 25.58 33.54
C LYS A 651 64.67 26.31 34.09
N GLU A 652 65.29 25.77 35.14
CA GLU A 652 66.52 26.29 35.71
C GLU A 652 67.75 25.99 34.86
N GLY A 653 67.58 25.41 33.65
CA GLY A 653 68.62 25.08 32.72
C GLY A 653 69.38 23.79 33.01
N VAL A 654 68.88 22.97 33.96
CA VAL A 654 69.52 21.70 34.30
C VAL A 654 68.98 20.58 33.39
N ILE A 655 69.92 19.86 32.75
CA ILE A 655 69.61 18.63 32.00
C ILE A 655 70.18 17.45 32.81
N THR A 656 69.31 16.59 33.30
CA THR A 656 69.68 15.39 34.05
C THR A 656 69.44 14.15 33.21
N ILE A 657 70.45 13.29 33.06
CA ILE A 657 70.34 11.93 32.53
C ILE A 657 70.63 10.97 33.67
N ALA A 658 69.64 10.25 34.13
CA ALA A 658 69.77 9.27 35.23
C ALA A 658 69.33 7.91 34.72
N SER A 659 70.17 6.88 35.00
CA SER A 659 69.91 5.51 34.60
C SER A 659 70.27 4.57 35.71
N GLN A 660 69.47 3.56 36.02
CA GLN A 660 69.78 2.48 36.89
C GLN A 660 70.82 1.50 36.33
N GLY A 661 71.10 1.56 35.07
CA GLY A 661 72.05 0.76 34.32
C GLY A 661 73.13 1.58 33.67
N LYS A 662 73.39 1.38 32.40
CA LYS A 662 74.43 2.07 31.60
C LYS A 662 73.85 3.27 30.88
N VAL A 663 74.61 4.38 30.85
CA VAL A 663 74.42 5.49 29.91
C VAL A 663 75.51 5.38 28.89
N GLU A 664 75.19 5.28 27.63
CA GLU A 664 76.10 5.18 26.51
C GLU A 664 75.89 6.34 25.51
N SER A 665 76.94 6.98 25.15
CA SER A 665 76.94 8.00 24.09
C SER A 665 77.93 7.55 23.03
N THR A 666 77.44 7.32 21.81
CA THR A 666 78.25 6.82 20.70
C THR A 666 78.05 7.74 19.48
N ALA A 667 79.10 8.11 18.83
CA ALA A 667 79.07 8.74 17.52
C ALA A 667 79.76 7.80 16.52
N GLU A 668 78.99 7.33 15.49
CA GLU A 668 79.52 6.39 14.48
C GLU A 668 80.52 7.05 13.53
N ASN A 669 80.25 8.27 13.11
CA ASN A 669 81.07 9.02 12.11
C ASN A 669 81.30 10.47 12.52
N GLY A 670 81.53 10.76 13.78
CA GLY A 670 81.73 12.12 14.25
C GLY A 670 82.31 12.18 15.64
N GLU A 671 82.36 13.34 16.24
CA GLU A 671 82.92 13.59 17.53
C GLU A 671 81.86 13.64 18.63
N ILE A 672 82.15 13.19 19.82
CA ILE A 672 81.40 13.47 21.06
C ILE A 672 82.11 14.60 21.78
N ILE A 673 81.54 15.78 21.79
CA ILE A 673 82.13 16.98 22.41
C ILE A 673 81.41 17.20 23.77
N VAL A 674 82.12 17.15 24.87
CA VAL A 674 81.63 17.56 26.19
C VAL A 674 82.40 18.84 26.56
N LYS A 675 81.70 19.96 26.57
CA LYS A 675 82.37 21.28 26.79
C LYS A 675 81.52 22.17 27.70
N SER A 676 82.11 22.73 28.71
CA SER A 676 81.63 23.91 29.45
C SER A 676 82.32 25.14 29.03
N LEU A 677 81.59 26.28 28.79
CA LEU A 677 82.18 27.55 28.39
C LEU A 677 82.63 28.41 29.55
N THR A 678 82.03 28.24 30.74
CA THR A 678 82.22 29.11 31.90
C THR A 678 82.44 28.40 33.24
N SER A 679 82.25 27.06 33.28
CA SER A 679 82.39 26.28 34.50
C SER A 679 83.12 24.96 34.22
N ASP A 680 83.30 24.14 35.26
CA ASP A 680 84.05 22.90 35.15
C ASP A 680 83.23 21.80 34.42
N VAL A 681 83.94 20.87 33.81
CA VAL A 681 83.41 19.57 33.38
C VAL A 681 83.90 18.51 34.36
N THR A 682 83.04 17.92 35.16
CA THR A 682 83.37 16.93 36.12
C THR A 682 83.01 15.52 35.62
N ILE A 683 83.95 14.60 35.62
CA ILE A 683 83.72 13.16 35.34
C ILE A 683 84.16 12.41 36.62
N GLU A 684 83.16 11.86 37.28
CA GLU A 684 83.37 11.20 38.57
C GLU A 684 82.79 9.77 38.63
N SER A 685 83.46 8.85 39.28
CA SER A 685 82.93 7.53 39.63
C SER A 685 83.07 7.34 41.13
N ALA A 686 81.99 7.33 41.87
CA ALA A 686 81.95 7.29 43.29
C ALA A 686 82.48 5.93 43.92
N ALA A 687 82.26 4.82 43.18
CA ALA A 687 82.59 3.46 43.71
C ALA A 687 83.45 2.61 42.77
N ALA A 688 83.80 3.10 41.59
CA ALA A 688 84.56 2.36 40.59
C ALA A 688 85.56 3.31 39.88
N LYS A 689 86.23 2.91 38.83
CA LYS A 689 87.15 3.76 38.05
C LYS A 689 86.49 4.50 36.95
N ALA A 690 86.87 5.74 36.76
CA ALA A 690 86.65 6.48 35.48
C ALA A 690 87.81 6.15 34.51
N SER A 691 87.50 5.79 33.28
CA SER A 691 88.50 5.47 32.25
C SER A 691 88.29 6.32 31.01
N ILE A 692 89.37 6.93 30.53
CA ILE A 692 89.45 7.63 29.22
C ILE A 692 90.44 6.83 28.36
N LYS A 693 90.02 6.33 27.24
CA LYS A 693 90.86 5.54 26.34
C LYS A 693 90.67 6.02 24.89
N GLY A 694 91.77 6.28 24.21
CA GLY A 694 91.83 6.54 22.76
C GLY A 694 92.45 5.32 22.04
N ALA A 695 91.98 5.01 20.85
CA ALA A 695 92.55 3.91 20.04
C ALA A 695 93.92 4.31 19.47
N THR A 696 94.13 5.58 19.16
CA THR A 696 95.40 6.13 18.60
C THR A 696 96.02 7.08 19.57
N GLU A 697 95.28 7.96 20.19
CA GLU A 697 95.81 8.97 21.08
C GLU A 697 94.79 9.41 22.16
N THR A 698 95.25 9.73 23.35
CA THR A 698 94.46 10.37 24.40
C THR A 698 95.19 11.64 24.83
N ASN A 699 94.64 12.78 24.48
CA ASN A 699 95.25 14.06 24.84
C ASN A 699 94.56 14.60 26.11
N LEU A 700 95.33 14.84 27.14
CA LEU A 700 94.93 15.52 28.34
C LEU A 700 95.76 16.79 28.47
N GLY A 701 95.19 17.98 28.12
CA GLY A 701 95.84 19.22 28.14
C GLY A 701 95.09 20.30 28.90
N GLY A 702 95.78 21.14 29.64
CA GLY A 702 95.19 22.30 30.32
C GLY A 702 95.90 23.56 29.98
N GLY A 703 95.16 24.69 29.91
CA GLY A 703 95.73 26.01 29.53
C GLY A 703 96.64 26.63 30.58
N ALA A 704 96.58 26.25 31.84
CA ALA A 704 97.41 26.71 32.97
C ALA A 704 98.12 25.57 33.70
N THR A 705 97.40 24.58 34.12
CA THR A 705 97.98 23.40 34.85
C THR A 705 97.15 22.12 34.55
N THR A 706 97.85 20.97 34.51
CA THR A 706 97.21 19.64 34.54
C THR A 706 97.63 19.00 35.85
N ASN A 707 96.65 18.87 36.79
CA ASN A 707 96.88 18.24 38.09
C ASN A 707 96.39 16.82 38.07
N THR A 708 97.28 15.87 38.41
CA THR A 708 96.95 14.50 38.70
C THR A 708 97.16 14.22 40.18
N THR A 709 96.14 13.94 40.96
CA THR A 709 96.29 13.61 42.40
C THR A 709 95.62 12.24 42.68
N GLY A 710 96.30 11.38 43.42
CA GLY A 710 95.85 10.06 43.80
C GLY A 710 96.84 9.31 44.60
N GLY A 711 96.50 8.20 45.29
CA GLY A 711 97.40 7.36 46.13
C GLY A 711 98.52 6.69 45.31
N THR A 712 98.31 6.43 44.04
CA THR A 712 99.34 5.96 43.09
C THR A 712 99.06 6.52 41.75
N VAL A 713 99.99 7.25 41.16
CA VAL A 713 99.97 7.78 39.78
C VAL A 713 100.92 6.92 38.93
N ASN A 714 100.44 6.07 38.07
CA ASN A 714 101.25 5.24 37.17
C ASN A 714 101.24 5.96 35.75
N ILE A 715 102.36 6.46 35.37
CA ILE A 715 102.64 6.93 33.99
C ILE A 715 103.52 5.87 33.38
N ASN A 716 102.97 5.00 32.53
CA ASN A 716 103.81 4.04 31.82
C ASN A 716 104.19 4.62 30.49
N GLU A 717 105.49 4.91 30.30
CA GLU A 717 105.98 5.08 28.93
C GLU A 717 106.03 3.75 28.24
N LEU A 718 105.51 3.72 27.03
CA LEU A 718 105.64 2.59 26.11
C LEU A 718 107.05 2.60 25.54
#